data_39c2a7a70cac65c4b7d150a371c1d451
#
_entry.id   39c2a7a70cac65c4b7d150a371c1d451
#
_cell.length_a   1.000
_cell.length_b   1.000
_cell.length_c   1.000
_cell.angle_alpha   90.00
_cell.angle_beta   90.00
_cell.angle_gamma   90.00
#
_symmetry.space_group_name_H-M   'P 1'
#
loop_
_entity.id
_entity.type
_entity.pdbx_description
1 polymer ?
#
loop_
_entity_poly.entity_id
_entity_poly.type
_entity_poly.pdbx_seq_one_letter_code
_entity_poly.pdbx_strand_id
1 'polypeptide(L)'
;MPKVTRRQFIQASAMGGALLALPPSIRKALAIPAHRRTGTIRDVEHVVILMQENRSFDQYFGTFPGVRGFGDRFTIPLPGGRSVWQQAYTDRVILPYHLNAKRGNAQRVNGTPHEWPDAHQAWDDGRMSKWPVAKTPTSMGYFEEQELPFQRALAKAFTLCDVYHCSMHAGTNPNRLFLWTGTNGPTGANVAAVLNEWDGPGRADEGYRWKTYPERLEEAGIRWKVYQYLPDNFGDNSLAGFPPYREASVRAGNPANPPKGFNAFVPYSDAINALLPLYKGNGNTLPARHNDDLEGMLAGLRKDVRDGRLPQVSWIVAPQRYSEHPDGSSPVQGGWYTREVLDILTENPEVWSKTVLLVNYDENDGYFDHMPSPSAPSPRADGTFAGRSTVPFDTELFRHPAPPGSKLQPAPDGAVYGPGPRVPMFVVSPWSRGGWVNSQVFDHTSVLQFLERRFGVREPNISAWRRAVCGDLTSAFDFANPSPSAPPRIAAMTRTVVETLRERQEAMAQVPVPAVEKQGLGLQRRFARPSRALPYCLEVSGSVRASGGVVNVKMVNRGAQGAVFHVYDRLRLEEIPRRYTVEAGKSLADDWRAGDAYDLWLLGPNGFHRALRGRMDEAQPEVTAVEEGRALWLTLTHRGSTPARVTIARCPYTSAGPWEVLLQPGESVSRRFETSSSGGWYDLTLDGDKGWIRRLAGRIETGEHSISDPLMGA
;
A
#
# COMPACT_ATOMS: atom_id res chain seq x y z
N MET A 1 -41.51 -7.22 24.66
CA MET A 1 -40.40 -6.26 24.41
C MET A 1 -39.15 -6.82 25.12
N PRO A 2 -38.06 -7.07 24.44
CA PRO A 2 -36.84 -7.52 25.09
C PRO A 2 -36.28 -6.40 25.99
N LYS A 3 -35.95 -6.72 27.23
CA LYS A 3 -35.35 -5.79 28.19
C LYS A 3 -33.95 -5.43 27.74
N VAL A 4 -33.73 -4.18 27.32
CA VAL A 4 -32.41 -3.63 27.04
C VAL A 4 -31.59 -3.61 28.33
N THR A 5 -30.45 -4.26 28.37
CA THR A 5 -29.58 -4.27 29.54
C THR A 5 -28.90 -2.91 29.76
N ARG A 6 -28.58 -2.57 31.03
CA ARG A 6 -27.87 -1.33 31.38
C ARG A 6 -26.58 -1.14 30.55
N ARG A 7 -25.90 -2.23 30.20
CA ARG A 7 -24.69 -2.24 29.37
C ARG A 7 -24.98 -1.87 27.91
N GLN A 8 -26.10 -2.37 27.36
CA GLN A 8 -26.57 -2.01 26.00
C GLN A 8 -27.07 -0.57 25.93
N PHE A 9 -27.68 -0.07 27.00
CA PHE A 9 -28.11 1.33 27.10
C PHE A 9 -26.89 2.28 27.20
N ILE A 10 -25.88 1.94 28.01
CA ILE A 10 -24.63 2.73 28.10
C ILE A 10 -23.84 2.69 26.77
N GLN A 11 -23.81 1.56 26.10
CA GLN A 11 -23.20 1.45 24.76
C GLN A 11 -23.95 2.28 23.70
N ALA A 12 -25.29 2.26 23.73
CA ALA A 12 -26.12 3.08 22.84
C ALA A 12 -25.99 4.58 23.14
N SER A 13 -25.89 4.96 24.43
CA SER A 13 -25.69 6.37 24.84
C SER A 13 -24.28 6.87 24.52
N ALA A 14 -23.25 6.02 24.67
CA ALA A 14 -21.88 6.33 24.26
C ALA A 14 -21.76 6.45 22.73
N MET A 15 -22.48 5.62 21.95
CA MET A 15 -22.56 5.73 20.50
C MET A 15 -23.24 7.03 20.06
N GLY A 16 -24.33 7.44 20.71
CA GLY A 16 -25.03 8.70 20.40
C GLY A 16 -24.17 9.95 20.60
N GLY A 17 -23.40 10.01 21.71
CA GLY A 17 -22.49 11.12 21.99
C GLY A 17 -21.25 11.16 21.08
N ALA A 18 -20.77 10.00 20.64
CA ALA A 18 -19.66 9.89 19.70
C ALA A 18 -20.05 10.30 18.25
N LEU A 19 -21.30 10.04 17.83
CA LEU A 19 -21.84 10.45 16.52
C LEU A 19 -21.84 11.96 16.32
N LEU A 20 -22.04 12.76 17.36
CA LEU A 20 -22.14 14.22 17.25
C LEU A 20 -20.76 14.91 17.05
N ALA A 21 -19.65 14.22 17.28
CA ALA A 21 -18.29 14.77 17.19
C ALA A 21 -17.57 14.50 15.86
N LEU A 22 -18.17 13.76 14.92
CA LEU A 22 -17.59 13.46 13.59
C LEU A 22 -17.76 14.60 12.60
N PRO A 23 -16.88 14.68 11.57
CA PRO A 23 -17.17 15.44 10.36
C PRO A 23 -18.54 15.03 9.81
N PRO A 24 -19.37 15.98 9.39
CA PRO A 24 -20.71 15.71 8.86
C PRO A 24 -20.72 14.69 7.72
N SER A 25 -19.74 14.74 6.82
CA SER A 25 -19.54 13.80 5.71
C SER A 25 -19.39 12.36 6.16
N ILE A 26 -18.51 12.10 7.14
CA ILE A 26 -18.33 10.75 7.67
C ILE A 26 -19.59 10.27 8.40
N ARG A 27 -20.25 11.14 9.17
CA ARG A 27 -21.51 10.79 9.84
C ARG A 27 -22.60 10.39 8.85
N LYS A 28 -22.77 11.17 7.79
CA LYS A 28 -23.73 10.85 6.72
C LYS A 28 -23.39 9.50 6.07
N ALA A 29 -22.14 9.30 5.69
CA ALA A 29 -21.69 8.09 5.04
C ALA A 29 -21.91 6.83 5.90
N LEU A 30 -21.70 6.95 7.22
CA LEU A 30 -21.93 5.85 8.17
C LEU A 30 -23.42 5.63 8.48
N ALA A 31 -24.25 6.65 8.38
CA ALA A 31 -25.69 6.54 8.65
C ALA A 31 -26.48 5.86 7.52
N ILE A 32 -25.99 5.94 6.27
CA ILE A 32 -26.67 5.35 5.12
C ILE A 32 -26.30 3.86 5.04
N PRO A 33 -27.25 2.93 5.13
CA PRO A 33 -26.97 1.50 5.08
C PRO A 33 -26.48 1.08 3.70
N ALA A 34 -25.74 -0.04 3.67
CA ALA A 34 -25.33 -0.67 2.41
C ALA A 34 -26.56 -1.24 1.68
N HIS A 35 -26.60 -1.07 0.36
CA HIS A 35 -27.50 -1.85 -0.49
C HIS A 35 -27.12 -3.33 -0.40
N ARG A 36 -28.08 -4.20 -0.10
CA ARG A 36 -27.86 -5.64 0.11
C ARG A 36 -28.90 -6.47 -0.62
N ARG A 37 -28.69 -6.63 -1.91
CA ARG A 37 -29.55 -7.49 -2.73
C ARG A 37 -28.99 -8.90 -2.85
N THR A 38 -27.67 -9.00 -3.07
CA THR A 38 -26.97 -10.26 -3.28
C THR A 38 -26.03 -10.63 -2.13
N GLY A 39 -25.62 -9.64 -1.32
CA GLY A 39 -24.59 -9.80 -0.30
C GLY A 39 -23.19 -10.05 -0.89
N THR A 40 -22.96 -9.63 -2.12
CA THR A 40 -21.69 -9.82 -2.85
C THR A 40 -21.26 -8.52 -3.53
N ILE A 41 -20.09 -8.51 -4.16
CA ILE A 41 -19.58 -7.38 -4.94
C ILE A 41 -20.58 -6.90 -6.03
N ARG A 42 -21.54 -7.73 -6.42
CA ARG A 42 -22.58 -7.36 -7.42
C ARG A 42 -23.51 -6.25 -6.92
N ASP A 43 -23.57 -6.01 -5.62
CA ASP A 43 -24.36 -4.92 -5.01
C ASP A 43 -23.69 -3.55 -5.20
N VAL A 44 -22.41 -3.49 -5.62
CA VAL A 44 -21.74 -2.24 -5.97
C VAL A 44 -22.17 -1.80 -7.36
N GLU A 45 -22.80 -0.65 -7.49
CA GLU A 45 -23.19 -0.07 -8.79
C GLU A 45 -22.20 1.00 -9.26
N HIS A 46 -21.52 1.70 -8.31
CA HIS A 46 -20.61 2.79 -8.60
C HIS A 46 -19.27 2.59 -7.90
N VAL A 47 -18.18 2.75 -8.65
CA VAL A 47 -16.81 2.81 -8.11
C VAL A 47 -16.23 4.18 -8.46
N VAL A 48 -15.90 4.96 -7.43
CA VAL A 48 -15.30 6.27 -7.54
C VAL A 48 -13.86 6.18 -7.06
N ILE A 49 -12.92 6.67 -7.85
CA ILE A 49 -11.48 6.57 -7.60
C ILE A 49 -10.92 7.98 -7.52
N LEU A 50 -10.33 8.33 -6.38
CA LEU A 50 -9.61 9.57 -6.15
C LEU A 50 -8.16 9.21 -5.82
N MET A 51 -7.24 9.43 -6.76
CA MET A 51 -5.82 9.28 -6.53
C MET A 51 -5.21 10.65 -6.18
N GLN A 52 -4.71 10.75 -4.97
CA GLN A 52 -3.99 11.92 -4.46
C GLN A 52 -2.48 11.76 -4.70
N GLU A 53 -1.68 12.74 -4.28
CA GLU A 53 -0.28 12.87 -4.62
C GLU A 53 0.66 12.67 -3.44
N ASN A 54 1.71 11.94 -3.73
CA ASN A 54 3.07 11.93 -3.16
C ASN A 54 3.13 11.84 -1.64
N ARG A 55 2.61 10.73 -1.05
CA ARG A 55 2.70 10.49 0.40
C ARG A 55 3.01 9.04 0.72
N SER A 56 4.04 8.78 1.55
CA SER A 56 4.30 7.44 2.04
C SER A 56 3.33 7.03 3.15
N PHE A 57 3.17 5.72 3.34
CA PHE A 57 2.34 5.20 4.42
C PHE A 57 2.89 5.57 5.80
N ASP A 58 4.18 5.42 6.02
CA ASP A 58 4.80 5.76 7.31
C ASP A 58 4.74 7.25 7.63
N GLN A 59 4.85 8.12 6.62
CA GLN A 59 4.67 9.55 6.81
C GLN A 59 3.30 9.88 7.43
N TYR A 60 2.24 9.21 6.97
CA TYR A 60 0.86 9.46 7.39
C TYR A 60 0.43 8.61 8.58
N PHE A 61 0.83 7.34 8.61
CA PHE A 61 0.31 6.34 9.52
C PHE A 61 1.37 5.64 10.38
N GLY A 62 2.64 6.02 10.31
CA GLY A 62 3.70 5.40 11.10
C GLY A 62 3.41 5.37 12.61
N THR A 63 2.77 6.42 13.16
CA THR A 63 2.34 6.48 14.57
C THR A 63 0.89 6.04 14.79
N PHE A 64 0.17 5.60 13.75
CA PHE A 64 -1.25 5.26 13.86
C PHE A 64 -1.43 3.89 14.52
N PRO A 65 -2.25 3.75 15.59
CA PRO A 65 -2.35 2.50 16.32
C PRO A 65 -2.98 1.37 15.53
N GLY A 66 -2.42 0.16 15.65
CA GLY A 66 -2.98 -1.08 15.09
C GLY A 66 -2.80 -1.26 13.58
N VAL A 67 -1.81 -0.60 12.99
CA VAL A 67 -1.34 -0.79 11.61
C VAL A 67 0.15 -1.07 11.59
N ARG A 68 0.69 -1.59 10.50
CA ARG A 68 2.14 -1.81 10.33
C ARG A 68 2.86 -0.47 10.16
N GLY A 69 3.26 0.12 11.29
CA GLY A 69 3.92 1.41 11.40
C GLY A 69 5.18 1.33 12.27
N PHE A 70 5.48 2.38 13.02
CA PHE A 70 6.73 2.51 13.81
C PHE A 70 6.88 1.48 14.93
N GLY A 71 5.81 0.83 15.34
CA GLY A 71 5.83 -0.27 16.28
C GLY A 71 5.94 -1.65 15.65
N ASP A 72 6.26 -1.74 14.34
CA ASP A 72 6.45 -3.04 13.70
C ASP A 72 7.59 -3.81 14.36
N ARG A 73 7.33 -5.08 14.64
CA ARG A 73 8.21 -5.94 15.44
C ARG A 73 9.32 -6.58 14.62
N PHE A 74 9.17 -6.62 13.30
CA PHE A 74 10.07 -7.31 12.38
C PHE A 74 10.58 -6.35 11.31
N THR A 75 11.45 -5.44 11.71
CA THR A 75 12.09 -4.48 10.83
C THR A 75 13.37 -5.05 10.22
N ILE A 76 13.64 -4.71 8.96
CA ILE A 76 14.83 -5.20 8.27
C ILE A 76 16.13 -4.76 8.97
N PRO A 77 17.12 -5.66 9.04
CA PRO A 77 18.43 -5.32 9.62
C PRO A 77 19.27 -4.53 8.62
N LEU A 78 19.99 -3.51 9.09
CA LEU A 78 21.00 -2.78 8.33
C LEU A 78 22.41 -3.09 8.81
N PRO A 79 23.45 -2.88 7.97
CA PRO A 79 24.85 -3.04 8.35
C PRO A 79 25.21 -2.26 9.61
N GLY A 80 26.17 -2.80 10.40
CA GLY A 80 26.61 -2.18 11.65
C GLY A 80 25.63 -2.31 12.82
N GLY A 81 24.70 -3.27 12.80
CA GLY A 81 23.74 -3.54 13.85
C GLY A 81 22.58 -2.52 13.91
N ARG A 82 22.44 -1.70 12.91
CA ARG A 82 21.36 -0.72 12.80
C ARG A 82 20.05 -1.38 12.33
N SER A 83 18.94 -0.78 12.70
CA SER A 83 17.63 -1.08 12.11
C SER A 83 17.32 -0.14 10.95
N VAL A 84 16.33 -0.47 10.12
CA VAL A 84 15.87 0.37 9.02
C VAL A 84 15.49 1.80 9.42
N TRP A 85 15.11 2.02 10.67
CA TRP A 85 14.82 3.36 11.22
C TRP A 85 16.05 4.27 11.28
N GLN A 86 17.24 3.69 11.37
CA GLN A 86 18.50 4.36 11.61
C GLN A 86 19.24 4.61 10.28
N GLN A 87 18.74 5.57 9.51
CA GLN A 87 19.28 5.90 8.19
C GLN A 87 20.56 6.74 8.29
N ALA A 88 21.63 6.29 7.63
CA ALA A 88 22.89 7.02 7.58
C ALA A 88 22.79 8.27 6.70
N TYR A 89 23.35 9.38 7.16
CA TYR A 89 23.47 10.63 6.40
C TYR A 89 24.75 11.37 6.80
N THR A 90 25.69 11.47 5.88
CA THR A 90 27.03 12.02 6.12
C THR A 90 27.72 11.36 7.33
N ASP A 91 27.93 12.07 8.42
CA ASP A 91 28.60 11.63 9.66
C ASP A 91 27.65 11.26 10.79
N ARG A 92 26.34 11.25 10.55
CA ARG A 92 25.31 10.97 11.57
C ARG A 92 24.23 10.01 11.08
N VAL A 93 23.37 9.60 12.01
CA VAL A 93 22.14 8.85 11.72
C VAL A 93 20.95 9.79 11.83
N ILE A 94 19.96 9.61 10.94
CA ILE A 94 18.66 10.28 11.02
C ILE A 94 17.58 9.23 11.27
N LEU A 95 16.78 9.45 12.30
CA LEU A 95 15.55 8.70 12.59
C LEU A 95 14.34 9.42 11.99
N PRO A 96 13.22 8.73 11.71
CA PRO A 96 11.96 9.41 11.46
C PRO A 96 11.64 10.44 12.52
N TYR A 97 11.26 11.66 12.12
CA TYR A 97 11.02 12.78 13.04
C TYR A 97 9.69 13.50 12.71
N HIS A 98 9.05 14.04 13.76
CA HIS A 98 7.74 14.66 13.63
C HIS A 98 7.80 16.03 12.93
N LEU A 99 7.14 16.14 11.79
CA LEU A 99 6.85 17.41 11.11
C LEU A 99 5.73 18.13 11.87
N ASN A 100 6.10 18.79 12.97
CA ASN A 100 5.17 19.39 13.91
C ASN A 100 4.72 20.78 13.47
N ALA A 101 3.44 20.92 13.12
CA ALA A 101 2.83 22.13 12.65
C ALA A 101 2.82 23.32 13.63
N LYS A 102 3.12 23.08 14.92
CA LYS A 102 3.31 24.14 15.92
C LYS A 102 4.75 24.66 16.00
N ARG A 103 5.70 23.94 15.42
CA ARG A 103 7.14 24.26 15.48
C ARG A 103 7.70 24.81 14.18
N GLY A 104 7.00 24.62 13.07
CA GLY A 104 7.44 25.09 11.77
C GLY A 104 6.43 24.75 10.68
N ASN A 105 6.79 25.06 9.44
CA ASN A 105 6.00 24.67 8.29
C ASN A 105 6.06 23.16 8.09
N ALA A 106 5.02 22.48 8.53
CA ALA A 106 4.83 21.04 8.39
C ALA A 106 3.77 20.70 7.35
N GLN A 107 2.83 21.59 7.09
CA GLN A 107 1.72 21.35 6.16
C GLN A 107 2.15 21.47 4.69
N ARG A 108 3.08 22.37 4.40
CA ARG A 108 3.65 22.54 3.07
C ARG A 108 5.16 22.38 3.15
N VAL A 109 5.61 21.15 3.27
CA VAL A 109 7.03 20.79 3.17
C VAL A 109 7.47 20.81 1.71
N ASN A 110 8.74 21.17 1.48
CA ASN A 110 9.31 21.05 0.15
C ASN A 110 9.24 19.59 -0.32
N GLY A 111 8.97 19.39 -1.60
CA GLY A 111 9.06 18.09 -2.25
C GLY A 111 10.49 17.53 -2.17
N THR A 112 10.57 16.24 -2.28
CA THR A 112 11.84 15.51 -2.28
C THR A 112 12.08 14.88 -3.66
N PRO A 113 13.32 14.54 -4.04
CA PRO A 113 13.56 13.80 -5.29
C PRO A 113 12.70 12.52 -5.33
N HIS A 114 12.00 12.25 -6.46
CA HIS A 114 11.07 11.11 -6.58
C HIS A 114 11.06 10.47 -7.98
N GLU A 115 12.14 10.64 -8.71
CA GLU A 115 12.31 10.02 -10.03
C GLU A 115 12.92 8.63 -9.95
N TRP A 116 12.96 7.90 -11.06
CA TRP A 116 13.50 6.55 -11.18
C TRP A 116 14.90 6.36 -10.58
N PRO A 117 15.91 7.21 -10.87
CA PRO A 117 17.26 6.99 -10.37
C PRO A 117 17.38 7.10 -8.85
N ASP A 118 16.80 8.14 -8.26
CA ASP A 118 16.91 8.40 -6.83
C ASP A 118 16.02 7.46 -5.99
N ALA A 119 14.88 7.02 -6.54
CA ALA A 119 14.03 6.02 -5.92
C ALA A 119 14.76 4.67 -5.81
N HIS A 120 15.47 4.23 -6.86
CA HIS A 120 16.30 3.03 -6.83
C HIS A 120 17.52 3.19 -5.91
N GLN A 121 18.12 4.37 -5.87
CA GLN A 121 19.21 4.65 -4.95
C GLN A 121 18.75 4.54 -3.47
N ALA A 122 17.58 5.07 -3.13
CA ALA A 122 17.03 4.98 -1.78
C ALA A 122 16.67 3.55 -1.39
N TRP A 123 16.02 2.82 -2.30
CA TRP A 123 15.61 1.44 -2.13
C TRP A 123 16.82 0.48 -2.03
N ASP A 124 17.91 0.78 -2.76
CA ASP A 124 19.19 0.07 -2.69
C ASP A 124 19.02 -1.46 -2.86
N ASP A 125 18.31 -1.89 -3.91
CA ASP A 125 17.95 -3.27 -4.21
C ASP A 125 17.23 -4.03 -3.07
N GLY A 126 16.56 -3.30 -2.18
CA GLY A 126 15.85 -3.85 -1.01
C GLY A 126 16.64 -3.80 0.29
N ARG A 127 17.90 -3.32 0.29
CA ARG A 127 18.62 -3.03 1.54
C ARG A 127 18.04 -1.82 2.28
N MET A 128 17.39 -0.88 1.56
CA MET A 128 16.72 0.31 2.11
C MET A 128 17.62 1.17 3.00
N SER A 129 18.88 1.35 2.60
CA SER A 129 19.92 1.87 3.48
C SER A 129 20.37 3.31 3.17
N LYS A 130 19.85 3.93 2.09
CA LYS A 130 20.36 5.20 1.56
C LYS A 130 19.29 6.30 1.45
N TRP A 131 18.24 6.25 2.26
CA TRP A 131 17.07 7.10 2.10
C TRP A 131 17.39 8.60 2.16
N PRO A 132 17.95 9.16 3.27
CA PRO A 132 18.22 10.60 3.34
C PRO A 132 19.29 11.06 2.33
N VAL A 133 20.16 10.16 1.89
CA VAL A 133 21.21 10.48 0.89
C VAL A 133 20.60 10.68 -0.48
N ALA A 134 19.68 9.81 -0.88
CA ALA A 134 19.00 9.90 -2.18
C ALA A 134 17.85 10.91 -2.20
N LYS A 135 17.12 11.03 -1.07
CA LYS A 135 15.84 11.73 -0.96
C LYS A 135 15.87 12.98 -0.09
N THR A 136 17.02 13.45 0.34
CA THR A 136 17.22 14.51 1.33
C THR A 136 16.76 14.13 2.76
N PRO A 137 17.27 14.80 3.81
CA PRO A 137 16.87 14.54 5.20
C PRO A 137 15.39 14.75 5.50
N THR A 138 14.70 15.63 4.74
CA THR A 138 13.25 15.90 4.89
C THR A 138 12.42 14.66 4.63
N SER A 139 12.93 13.72 3.84
CA SER A 139 12.26 12.43 3.56
C SER A 139 11.94 11.61 4.80
N MET A 140 12.66 11.82 5.91
CA MET A 140 12.46 11.13 7.19
C MET A 140 11.34 11.76 8.05
N GLY A 141 10.65 12.78 7.54
CA GLY A 141 9.59 13.47 8.25
C GLY A 141 8.27 12.70 8.28
N TYR A 142 7.57 12.67 9.42
CA TYR A 142 6.24 12.07 9.54
C TYR A 142 5.23 13.01 10.20
N PHE A 143 3.93 12.72 10.03
CA PHE A 143 2.82 13.45 10.61
C PHE A 143 2.13 12.70 11.74
N GLU A 144 1.47 13.47 12.62
CA GLU A 144 0.58 12.96 13.65
C GLU A 144 -0.90 13.34 13.36
N GLU A 145 -1.79 13.10 14.32
CA GLU A 145 -3.24 13.33 14.15
C GLU A 145 -3.57 14.81 13.92
N GLN A 146 -2.77 15.73 14.48
CA GLN A 146 -3.01 17.16 14.34
C GLN A 146 -2.75 17.69 12.93
N GLU A 147 -1.86 17.05 12.17
CA GLU A 147 -1.57 17.37 10.78
C GLU A 147 -2.52 16.68 9.80
N LEU A 148 -3.14 15.55 10.22
CA LEU A 148 -3.95 14.66 9.38
C LEU A 148 -5.35 14.38 9.99
N PRO A 149 -6.09 15.37 10.45
CA PRO A 149 -7.31 15.11 11.22
C PRO A 149 -8.38 14.36 10.40
N PHE A 150 -8.54 14.67 9.11
CA PHE A 150 -9.54 14.00 8.27
C PHE A 150 -9.10 12.59 7.83
N GLN A 151 -7.87 12.44 7.35
CA GLN A 151 -7.35 11.15 6.89
C GLN A 151 -7.36 10.11 8.02
N ARG A 152 -6.93 10.50 9.23
CA ARG A 152 -6.98 9.62 10.40
C ARG A 152 -8.42 9.32 10.87
N ALA A 153 -9.35 10.26 10.68
CA ALA A 153 -10.77 9.99 10.91
C ALA A 153 -11.33 8.96 9.94
N LEU A 154 -11.00 9.11 8.68
CA LEU A 154 -11.42 8.20 7.63
C LEU A 154 -10.93 6.77 7.92
N ALA A 155 -9.66 6.63 8.32
CA ALA A 155 -9.05 5.36 8.74
C ALA A 155 -9.69 4.76 10.02
N LYS A 156 -10.21 5.61 10.93
CA LYS A 156 -10.95 5.15 12.12
C LYS A 156 -12.39 4.71 11.79
N ALA A 157 -12.93 5.15 10.67
CA ALA A 157 -14.33 4.90 10.28
C ALA A 157 -14.48 3.75 9.27
N PHE A 158 -13.53 3.61 8.37
CA PHE A 158 -13.58 2.68 7.24
C PHE A 158 -12.38 1.73 7.21
N THR A 159 -12.17 0.99 6.13
CA THR A 159 -11.02 0.11 5.99
C THR A 159 -9.80 0.87 5.47
N LEU A 160 -8.68 0.77 6.19
CA LEU A 160 -7.36 1.22 5.77
C LEU A 160 -6.52 0.00 5.32
N CYS A 161 -5.95 0.05 4.11
CA CYS A 161 -5.02 -0.96 3.63
C CYS A 161 -3.60 -0.52 4.00
N ASP A 162 -2.95 -1.23 4.92
CA ASP A 162 -1.62 -0.86 5.45
C ASP A 162 -0.46 -1.56 4.74
N VAL A 163 -0.75 -2.30 3.66
CA VAL A 163 0.22 -2.91 2.75
C VAL A 163 -0.18 -2.65 1.29
N TYR A 164 -0.64 -1.42 1.01
CA TYR A 164 -0.84 -0.94 -0.33
C TYR A 164 0.41 -0.18 -0.80
N HIS A 165 0.96 -0.58 -1.93
CA HIS A 165 2.19 -0.04 -2.51
C HIS A 165 1.89 0.83 -3.73
N CYS A 166 2.72 1.83 -4.00
CA CYS A 166 2.79 2.37 -5.36
C CYS A 166 3.33 1.30 -6.31
N SER A 167 3.05 1.42 -7.60
CA SER A 167 3.34 0.34 -8.55
C SER A 167 4.79 0.31 -9.02
N MET A 168 5.51 1.42 -8.85
CA MET A 168 6.90 1.56 -9.31
C MET A 168 7.76 2.33 -8.32
N HIS A 169 9.06 2.10 -8.38
CA HIS A 169 10.09 2.98 -7.83
C HIS A 169 10.34 4.17 -8.77
N ALA A 170 9.35 5.03 -8.96
CA ALA A 170 9.39 6.15 -9.90
C ALA A 170 8.37 7.24 -9.49
N GLY A 171 8.35 8.34 -10.23
CA GLY A 171 7.44 9.45 -10.01
C GLY A 171 6.01 9.22 -10.45
N THR A 172 5.27 10.33 -10.54
CA THR A 172 3.82 10.42 -10.71
C THR A 172 3.28 9.66 -11.93
N ASN A 173 3.68 10.05 -13.16
CA ASN A 173 3.04 9.51 -14.35
C ASN A 173 3.29 8.00 -14.55
N PRO A 174 4.51 7.44 -14.37
CA PRO A 174 4.73 6.00 -14.44
C PRO A 174 3.86 5.20 -13.46
N ASN A 175 3.65 5.68 -12.24
CA ASN A 175 2.76 5.06 -11.27
C ASN A 175 1.28 5.17 -11.69
N ARG A 176 0.85 6.33 -12.16
CA ARG A 176 -0.53 6.54 -12.66
C ARG A 176 -0.86 5.70 -13.89
N LEU A 177 0.12 5.42 -14.77
CA LEU A 177 -0.07 4.50 -15.90
C LEU A 177 -0.57 3.12 -15.45
N PHE A 178 -0.10 2.60 -14.31
CA PHE A 178 -0.63 1.33 -13.76
C PHE A 178 -2.10 1.44 -13.34
N LEU A 179 -2.54 2.58 -12.80
CA LEU A 179 -3.95 2.80 -12.48
C LEU A 179 -4.84 2.87 -13.72
N TRP A 180 -4.33 3.44 -14.82
CA TRP A 180 -5.11 3.67 -16.03
C TRP A 180 -5.04 2.51 -17.04
N THR A 181 -3.97 1.68 -16.95
CA THR A 181 -3.69 0.71 -18.01
C THR A 181 -3.16 -0.64 -17.54
N GLY A 182 -2.91 -0.79 -16.23
CA GLY A 182 -2.33 -2.01 -15.66
C GLY A 182 -0.84 -2.22 -15.90
N THR A 183 -0.15 -1.28 -16.59
CA THR A 183 1.25 -1.39 -17.00
C THR A 183 1.87 -0.02 -17.25
N ASN A 184 3.20 0.05 -17.20
CA ASN A 184 3.98 1.17 -17.74
C ASN A 184 4.49 0.90 -19.18
N GLY A 185 3.94 -0.13 -19.87
CA GLY A 185 4.18 -0.43 -21.28
C GLY A 185 4.69 -1.81 -21.65
N PRO A 186 5.45 -2.57 -20.82
CA PRO A 186 6.04 -3.86 -21.22
C PRO A 186 5.04 -4.88 -21.74
N THR A 187 3.93 -5.06 -21.04
CA THR A 187 2.89 -6.01 -21.42
C THR A 187 1.95 -5.50 -22.51
N GLY A 188 1.84 -4.19 -22.67
CA GLY A 188 0.90 -3.57 -23.62
C GLY A 188 1.49 -3.30 -25.01
N ALA A 189 2.77 -2.89 -25.06
CA ALA A 189 3.40 -2.45 -26.31
C ALA A 189 4.88 -2.81 -26.41
N ASN A 190 5.41 -3.62 -25.52
CA ASN A 190 6.84 -3.99 -25.48
C ASN A 190 7.79 -2.78 -25.40
N VAL A 191 7.37 -1.75 -24.67
CA VAL A 191 8.12 -0.52 -24.36
C VAL A 191 8.07 -0.24 -22.87
N ALA A 192 8.79 0.78 -22.37
CA ALA A 192 8.69 1.16 -20.95
C ALA A 192 8.74 2.68 -20.75
N ALA A 193 7.87 3.18 -19.90
CA ALA A 193 7.91 4.53 -19.35
C ALA A 193 8.28 4.47 -17.86
N VAL A 194 9.38 5.13 -17.49
CA VAL A 194 9.90 5.17 -16.10
C VAL A 194 10.08 6.60 -15.58
N LEU A 195 9.94 7.61 -16.44
CA LEU A 195 9.96 9.03 -16.10
C LEU A 195 8.66 9.71 -16.54
N ASN A 196 8.35 10.85 -15.93
CA ASN A 196 7.22 11.68 -16.30
C ASN A 196 7.39 12.21 -17.75
N GLU A 197 6.49 11.82 -18.62
CA GLU A 197 6.43 12.28 -20.01
C GLU A 197 5.00 12.14 -20.53
N TRP A 198 4.57 13.03 -21.39
CA TRP A 198 3.23 13.05 -22.02
C TRP A 198 2.06 13.04 -21.02
N ASP A 199 2.25 13.60 -19.85
CA ASP A 199 1.27 13.71 -18.76
C ASP A 199 0.23 14.83 -18.93
N GLY A 200 0.29 15.55 -20.05
CA GLY A 200 -0.61 16.65 -20.40
C GLY A 200 -1.11 16.63 -21.84
N PRO A 201 -2.03 17.55 -22.19
CA PRO A 201 -2.49 17.75 -23.56
C PRO A 201 -1.33 17.98 -24.51
N GLY A 202 -1.38 17.36 -25.69
CA GLY A 202 -0.29 17.44 -26.68
C GLY A 202 -0.74 16.93 -28.04
N ARG A 203 0.24 16.79 -28.95
CA ARG A 203 0.00 16.33 -30.32
C ARG A 203 -0.58 14.91 -30.35
N ALA A 204 -1.56 14.68 -31.21
CA ALA A 204 -2.22 13.39 -31.35
C ALA A 204 -1.33 12.29 -31.96
N ASP A 205 -0.25 12.66 -32.66
CA ASP A 205 0.72 11.74 -33.23
C ASP A 205 1.83 11.29 -32.24
N GLU A 206 1.91 11.93 -31.06
CA GLU A 206 2.83 11.61 -29.98
C GLU A 206 2.10 10.92 -28.83
N GLY A 207 2.82 10.10 -28.04
CA GLY A 207 2.29 9.50 -26.83
C GLY A 207 2.36 7.99 -26.76
N TYR A 208 1.75 7.44 -25.73
CA TYR A 208 1.69 6.01 -25.44
C TYR A 208 0.69 5.30 -26.36
N ARG A 209 1.01 4.07 -26.80
CA ARG A 209 0.24 3.40 -27.86
C ARG A 209 -0.37 2.05 -27.46
N TRP A 210 -0.40 1.71 -26.18
CA TRP A 210 -1.13 0.56 -25.70
C TRP A 210 -2.54 0.94 -25.24
N LYS A 211 -3.44 -0.03 -25.17
CA LYS A 211 -4.84 0.21 -24.84
C LYS A 211 -5.02 0.51 -23.36
N THR A 212 -5.81 1.52 -23.05
CA THR A 212 -6.16 1.91 -21.68
C THR A 212 -7.39 1.13 -21.16
N TYR A 213 -7.54 1.07 -19.83
CA TYR A 213 -8.70 0.41 -19.25
C TYR A 213 -10.02 1.16 -19.52
N PRO A 214 -10.10 2.51 -19.53
CA PRO A 214 -11.31 3.21 -19.94
C PRO A 214 -11.75 2.91 -21.40
N GLU A 215 -10.81 2.68 -22.33
CA GLU A 215 -11.19 2.21 -23.69
C GLU A 215 -11.87 0.84 -23.64
N ARG A 216 -11.40 -0.07 -22.78
CA ARG A 216 -12.02 -1.40 -22.59
C ARG A 216 -13.40 -1.30 -21.95
N LEU A 217 -13.57 -0.38 -20.99
CA LEU A 217 -14.88 -0.10 -20.40
C LEU A 217 -15.87 0.43 -21.46
N GLU A 218 -15.41 1.33 -22.34
CA GLU A 218 -16.21 1.89 -23.42
C GLU A 218 -16.69 0.78 -24.37
N GLU A 219 -15.77 -0.09 -24.79
CA GLU A 219 -16.08 -1.25 -25.66
C GLU A 219 -17.06 -2.24 -25.01
N ALA A 220 -16.99 -2.39 -23.70
CA ALA A 220 -17.89 -3.26 -22.94
C ALA A 220 -19.24 -2.59 -22.59
N GLY A 221 -19.47 -1.34 -22.97
CA GLY A 221 -20.68 -0.60 -22.64
C GLY A 221 -20.81 -0.23 -21.17
N ILE A 222 -19.72 -0.24 -20.40
CA ILE A 222 -19.68 0.21 -19.01
C ILE A 222 -19.53 1.73 -18.99
N ARG A 223 -20.47 2.41 -18.35
CA ARG A 223 -20.45 3.88 -18.25
C ARG A 223 -19.32 4.32 -17.34
N TRP A 224 -18.48 5.24 -17.83
CA TRP A 224 -17.36 5.79 -17.10
C TRP A 224 -17.16 7.28 -17.40
N LYS A 225 -16.43 8.01 -16.53
CA LYS A 225 -16.11 9.43 -16.70
C LYS A 225 -14.93 9.84 -15.84
N VAL A 226 -14.15 10.82 -16.31
CA VAL A 226 -13.15 11.52 -15.50
C VAL A 226 -13.71 12.88 -15.09
N TYR A 227 -13.70 13.18 -13.81
CA TYR A 227 -14.05 14.50 -13.26
C TYR A 227 -12.77 15.26 -12.99
N GLN A 228 -12.50 16.29 -13.78
CA GLN A 228 -11.29 17.10 -13.69
C GLN A 228 -11.54 18.52 -14.18
N TYR A 229 -10.73 19.45 -13.69
CA TYR A 229 -10.54 20.77 -14.31
C TYR A 229 -9.23 20.71 -15.10
N LEU A 230 -9.30 20.49 -16.40
CA LEU A 230 -8.15 20.20 -17.25
C LEU A 230 -7.04 21.26 -17.21
N PRO A 231 -7.33 22.60 -17.12
CA PRO A 231 -6.28 23.61 -17.00
C PRO A 231 -5.45 23.55 -15.72
N ASP A 232 -5.96 22.88 -14.67
CA ASP A 232 -5.29 22.75 -13.38
C ASP A 232 -5.57 21.35 -12.78
N ASN A 233 -5.12 20.32 -13.50
CA ASN A 233 -5.12 18.92 -13.05
C ASN A 233 -3.71 18.42 -12.70
N PHE A 234 -2.74 19.29 -12.66
CA PHE A 234 -1.33 19.04 -12.32
C PHE A 234 -0.60 18.02 -13.22
N GLY A 235 -1.20 17.58 -14.34
CA GLY A 235 -0.67 16.48 -15.15
C GLY A 235 -1.10 15.09 -14.67
N ASP A 236 -2.00 15.01 -13.70
CA ASP A 236 -2.38 13.78 -12.99
C ASP A 236 -3.33 12.87 -13.78
N ASN A 237 -3.62 13.21 -15.02
CA ASN A 237 -4.43 12.39 -15.91
C ASN A 237 -3.59 11.81 -17.05
N SER A 238 -3.02 10.62 -16.85
CA SER A 238 -2.19 9.94 -17.85
C SER A 238 -2.92 9.64 -19.17
N LEU A 239 -4.25 9.67 -19.22
CA LEU A 239 -5.00 9.52 -20.49
C LEU A 239 -4.65 10.63 -21.49
N ALA A 240 -4.24 11.80 -21.00
CA ALA A 240 -3.72 12.89 -21.82
C ALA A 240 -2.48 12.51 -22.63
N GLY A 241 -1.78 11.44 -22.25
CA GLY A 241 -0.64 10.87 -22.96
C GLY A 241 -0.96 9.89 -24.08
N PHE A 242 -2.24 9.60 -24.34
CA PHE A 242 -2.65 8.59 -25.33
C PHE A 242 -3.31 9.23 -26.56
N PRO A 243 -2.87 8.90 -27.80
CA PRO A 243 -3.42 9.46 -29.02
C PRO A 243 -4.94 9.43 -29.14
N PRO A 244 -5.68 8.34 -28.80
CA PRO A 244 -7.13 8.32 -28.94
C PRO A 244 -7.86 9.44 -28.17
N TYR A 245 -7.34 9.81 -27.00
CA TYR A 245 -7.93 10.90 -26.19
C TYR A 245 -7.52 12.28 -26.72
N ARG A 246 -6.28 12.42 -27.22
CA ARG A 246 -5.81 13.64 -27.88
C ARG A 246 -6.58 13.92 -29.15
N GLU A 247 -6.81 12.90 -29.99
CA GLU A 247 -7.64 13.00 -31.19
C GLU A 247 -9.08 13.41 -30.85
N ALA A 248 -9.69 12.79 -29.83
CA ALA A 248 -11.02 13.17 -29.37
C ALA A 248 -11.08 14.62 -28.91
N SER A 249 -10.05 15.11 -28.23
CA SER A 249 -9.93 16.50 -27.78
C SER A 249 -9.84 17.47 -28.95
N VAL A 250 -9.02 17.19 -29.95
CA VAL A 250 -8.88 18.01 -31.16
C VAL A 250 -10.19 18.04 -31.97
N ARG A 251 -10.82 16.90 -32.16
CA ARG A 251 -12.11 16.79 -32.85
C ARG A 251 -13.25 17.50 -32.11
N ALA A 252 -13.16 17.64 -30.80
CA ALA A 252 -14.08 18.44 -30.00
C ALA A 252 -13.89 19.96 -30.19
N GLY A 253 -12.79 20.39 -30.84
CA GLY A 253 -12.49 21.78 -31.12
C GLY A 253 -11.34 22.38 -30.26
N ASN A 254 -10.64 21.57 -29.45
CA ASN A 254 -9.48 22.04 -28.72
C ASN A 254 -8.23 22.13 -29.61
N PRO A 255 -7.24 23.01 -29.28
CA PRO A 255 -5.98 23.05 -30.00
C PRO A 255 -5.23 21.71 -29.95
N ALA A 256 -4.61 21.32 -31.08
CA ALA A 256 -3.79 20.10 -31.14
C ALA A 256 -2.54 20.16 -30.25
N ASN A 257 -2.02 21.37 -30.00
CA ASN A 257 -0.89 21.60 -29.13
C ASN A 257 -1.17 22.90 -28.33
N PRO A 258 -1.97 22.80 -27.26
CA PRO A 258 -2.31 23.98 -26.48
C PRO A 258 -1.05 24.59 -25.84
N PRO A 259 -0.91 25.93 -25.85
CA PRO A 259 0.22 26.60 -25.19
C PRO A 259 0.12 26.41 -23.66
N LYS A 260 1.27 26.51 -22.98
CA LYS A 260 1.30 26.47 -21.51
C LYS A 260 0.34 27.53 -20.92
N GLY A 261 -0.51 27.11 -19.99
CA GLY A 261 -1.51 27.98 -19.37
C GLY A 261 -2.78 28.19 -20.21
N PHE A 262 -2.96 27.42 -21.28
CA PHE A 262 -4.23 27.44 -22.02
C PHE A 262 -5.38 27.00 -21.12
N ASN A 263 -6.47 27.77 -21.08
CA ASN A 263 -7.60 27.55 -20.18
C ASN A 263 -8.97 27.51 -20.87
N ALA A 264 -9.00 27.75 -22.19
CA ALA A 264 -10.24 27.82 -22.96
C ALA A 264 -10.62 26.47 -23.60
N PHE A 265 -10.38 25.36 -22.87
CA PHE A 265 -10.79 24.04 -23.34
C PHE A 265 -12.29 23.93 -23.48
N VAL A 266 -12.72 23.23 -24.53
CA VAL A 266 -14.15 22.96 -24.78
C VAL A 266 -14.76 22.20 -23.59
N PRO A 267 -15.84 22.72 -22.97
CA PRO A 267 -16.48 22.01 -21.86
C PRO A 267 -17.09 20.67 -22.30
N TYR A 268 -17.02 19.68 -21.42
CA TYR A 268 -17.73 18.41 -21.64
C TYR A 268 -19.25 18.65 -21.77
N SER A 269 -19.86 17.93 -22.72
CA SER A 269 -21.32 17.82 -22.82
C SER A 269 -21.71 16.43 -23.30
N ASP A 270 -22.94 16.00 -22.97
CA ASP A 270 -23.47 14.71 -23.41
C ASP A 270 -23.56 14.63 -24.96
N ALA A 271 -23.81 15.77 -25.62
CA ALA A 271 -23.83 15.85 -27.07
C ALA A 271 -22.45 15.62 -27.72
N ILE A 272 -21.40 16.21 -27.15
CA ILE A 272 -20.02 15.95 -27.61
C ILE A 272 -19.66 14.50 -27.35
N ASN A 273 -19.97 13.98 -26.15
CA ASN A 273 -19.66 12.60 -25.78
C ASN A 273 -20.35 11.56 -26.67
N ALA A 274 -21.55 11.81 -27.12
CA ALA A 274 -22.27 10.94 -28.04
C ALA A 274 -21.54 10.75 -29.38
N LEU A 275 -20.78 11.78 -29.81
CA LEU A 275 -19.99 11.75 -31.05
C LEU A 275 -18.54 11.34 -30.86
N LEU A 276 -18.00 11.64 -29.69
CA LEU A 276 -16.59 11.48 -29.31
C LEU A 276 -16.49 10.83 -27.92
N PRO A 277 -16.75 9.52 -27.79
CA PRO A 277 -16.90 8.87 -26.49
C PRO A 277 -15.68 8.97 -25.56
N LEU A 278 -14.46 9.07 -26.11
CA LEU A 278 -13.23 9.19 -25.32
C LEU A 278 -12.96 10.62 -24.85
N TYR A 279 -13.70 11.63 -25.33
CA TYR A 279 -13.53 13.02 -24.87
C TYR A 279 -13.77 13.17 -23.37
N LYS A 280 -14.64 12.38 -22.75
CA LYS A 280 -14.87 12.36 -21.30
C LYS A 280 -13.66 11.94 -20.46
N GLY A 281 -12.63 11.36 -21.08
CA GLY A 281 -11.38 10.98 -20.44
C GLY A 281 -10.33 12.09 -20.43
N ASN A 282 -10.32 12.97 -21.45
CA ASN A 282 -9.35 14.06 -21.59
C ASN A 282 -10.03 15.40 -21.89
N GLY A 283 -11.30 15.55 -21.58
CA GLY A 283 -12.03 16.80 -21.71
C GLY A 283 -12.13 17.54 -20.39
N ASN A 284 -12.55 18.80 -20.48
CA ASN A 284 -12.87 19.60 -19.31
C ASN A 284 -14.28 19.25 -18.82
N THR A 285 -14.38 18.31 -17.90
CA THR A 285 -15.67 17.78 -17.40
C THR A 285 -16.29 18.68 -16.31
N LEU A 286 -15.56 19.72 -15.89
CA LEU A 286 -16.01 20.70 -14.93
C LEU A 286 -16.04 22.08 -15.59
N PRO A 287 -17.02 22.94 -15.32
CA PRO A 287 -17.08 24.26 -15.92
C PRO A 287 -15.85 25.07 -15.52
N ALA A 288 -15.32 25.79 -16.50
CA ALA A 288 -14.18 26.66 -16.32
C ALA A 288 -14.51 27.76 -15.29
N ARG A 289 -13.95 27.67 -14.11
CA ARG A 289 -13.72 28.80 -13.23
C ARG A 289 -12.55 28.54 -12.29
N HIS A 290 -11.85 29.59 -12.00
CA HIS A 290 -10.62 29.75 -11.22
C HIS A 290 -10.48 28.77 -10.05
N ASN A 291 -9.24 28.46 -9.65
CA ASN A 291 -8.81 27.69 -8.47
C ASN A 291 -9.57 28.01 -7.16
N ASP A 292 -10.30 29.15 -7.11
CA ASP A 292 -11.04 29.59 -5.94
C ASP A 292 -12.52 29.12 -5.92
N ASP A 293 -13.04 28.58 -7.02
CA ASP A 293 -14.43 28.11 -7.13
C ASP A 293 -14.52 26.57 -7.15
N LEU A 294 -14.37 25.97 -5.98
CA LEU A 294 -14.51 24.52 -5.83
C LEU A 294 -15.92 24.01 -6.00
N GLU A 295 -16.93 24.82 -5.74
CA GLU A 295 -18.31 24.44 -6.05
C GLU A 295 -18.48 24.23 -7.56
N GLY A 296 -17.82 25.09 -8.38
CA GLY A 296 -17.72 24.90 -9.83
C GLY A 296 -16.93 23.66 -10.22
N MET A 297 -15.78 23.40 -9.60
CA MET A 297 -14.92 22.26 -9.90
C MET A 297 -15.59 20.91 -9.67
N LEU A 298 -16.42 20.76 -8.62
CA LEU A 298 -17.14 19.53 -8.30
C LEU A 298 -18.60 19.55 -8.77
N ALA A 299 -19.05 20.61 -9.45
CA ALA A 299 -20.46 20.77 -9.87
C ALA A 299 -20.95 19.64 -10.77
N GLY A 300 -20.09 19.14 -11.69
CA GLY A 300 -20.44 18.03 -12.56
C GLY A 300 -20.64 16.72 -11.79
N LEU A 301 -19.79 16.42 -10.83
CA LEU A 301 -19.93 15.26 -9.95
C LEU A 301 -21.20 15.38 -9.10
N ARG A 302 -21.41 16.55 -8.47
CA ARG A 302 -22.61 16.82 -7.65
C ARG A 302 -23.90 16.67 -8.44
N LYS A 303 -23.90 17.19 -9.67
CA LYS A 303 -25.06 17.05 -10.55
C LYS A 303 -25.36 15.59 -10.87
N ASP A 304 -24.35 14.81 -11.29
CA ASP A 304 -24.53 13.40 -11.65
C ASP A 304 -25.00 12.57 -10.44
N VAL A 305 -24.51 12.86 -9.24
CA VAL A 305 -24.97 12.21 -7.98
C VAL A 305 -26.42 12.57 -7.66
N ARG A 306 -26.78 13.86 -7.68
CA ARG A 306 -28.15 14.32 -7.35
C ARG A 306 -29.19 13.76 -8.32
N ASP A 307 -28.85 13.72 -9.60
CA ASP A 307 -29.71 13.22 -10.67
C ASP A 307 -29.77 11.68 -10.72
N GLY A 308 -29.03 10.96 -9.88
CA GLY A 308 -28.92 9.49 -9.90
C GLY A 308 -28.24 8.96 -11.18
N ARG A 309 -27.38 9.76 -11.81
CA ARG A 309 -26.69 9.47 -13.09
C ARG A 309 -25.19 9.23 -12.93
N LEU A 310 -24.70 9.08 -11.68
CA LEU A 310 -23.29 8.77 -11.45
C LEU A 310 -22.88 7.57 -12.31
N PRO A 311 -21.75 7.63 -13.07
CA PRO A 311 -21.27 6.49 -13.86
C PRO A 311 -20.96 5.26 -12.99
N GLN A 312 -20.85 4.10 -13.64
CA GLN A 312 -20.41 2.86 -12.99
C GLN A 312 -18.96 2.97 -12.52
N VAL A 313 -18.12 3.65 -13.30
CA VAL A 313 -16.72 3.94 -12.91
C VAL A 313 -16.43 5.42 -13.09
N SER A 314 -15.93 6.06 -12.05
CA SER A 314 -15.61 7.48 -12.03
C SER A 314 -14.19 7.70 -11.51
N TRP A 315 -13.37 8.42 -12.23
CA TRP A 315 -12.10 8.93 -11.74
C TRP A 315 -12.23 10.40 -11.40
N ILE A 316 -11.65 10.81 -10.29
CA ILE A 316 -11.56 12.22 -9.89
C ILE A 316 -10.09 12.59 -9.89
N VAL A 317 -9.74 13.63 -10.63
CA VAL A 317 -8.41 14.23 -10.64
C VAL A 317 -8.49 15.57 -9.91
N ALA A 318 -7.82 15.66 -8.76
CA ALA A 318 -7.82 16.86 -7.94
C ALA A 318 -7.03 17.99 -8.64
N PRO A 319 -7.43 19.27 -8.46
CA PRO A 319 -6.57 20.38 -8.86
C PRO A 319 -5.34 20.42 -7.96
N GLN A 320 -4.21 20.95 -8.48
CA GLN A 320 -2.92 21.00 -7.79
C GLN A 320 -3.03 21.43 -6.32
N ARG A 321 -3.79 22.48 -6.04
CA ARG A 321 -3.96 23.02 -4.68
C ARG A 321 -4.54 22.01 -3.68
N TYR A 322 -5.22 20.96 -4.14
CA TYR A 322 -5.92 19.98 -3.32
C TYR A 322 -5.46 18.53 -3.56
N SER A 323 -4.37 18.35 -4.30
CA SER A 323 -3.80 17.05 -4.66
C SER A 323 -3.03 16.37 -3.53
N GLU A 324 -2.65 17.09 -2.49
CA GLU A 324 -1.71 16.72 -1.41
C GLU A 324 -0.23 16.74 -1.81
N HIS A 325 0.12 17.04 -3.07
CA HIS A 325 1.53 17.18 -3.49
C HIS A 325 2.30 18.14 -2.58
N PRO A 326 3.50 17.80 -2.09
CA PRO A 326 4.23 18.61 -1.11
C PRO A 326 4.42 20.09 -1.52
N ASP A 327 4.79 20.35 -2.75
CA ASP A 327 5.08 21.70 -3.24
C ASP A 327 3.83 22.52 -3.59
N GLY A 328 2.78 21.85 -4.07
CA GLY A 328 1.58 22.51 -4.61
C GLY A 328 0.41 22.57 -3.62
N SER A 329 0.39 21.68 -2.66
CA SER A 329 -0.74 21.41 -1.78
C SER A 329 -0.31 21.14 -0.33
N SER A 330 -1.22 20.65 0.48
CA SER A 330 -0.96 20.22 1.85
C SER A 330 -1.92 19.12 2.27
N PRO A 331 -1.56 18.29 3.29
CA PRO A 331 -2.45 17.23 3.79
C PRO A 331 -3.82 17.73 4.22
N VAL A 332 -3.91 18.91 4.83
CA VAL A 332 -5.21 19.47 5.26
C VAL A 332 -6.07 19.94 4.09
N GLN A 333 -5.44 20.42 3.00
CA GLN A 333 -6.16 20.83 1.79
C GLN A 333 -6.73 19.63 1.05
N GLY A 334 -5.93 18.58 0.82
CA GLY A 334 -6.41 17.36 0.18
C GLY A 334 -7.41 16.58 1.05
N GLY A 335 -7.20 16.56 2.37
CA GLY A 335 -8.18 16.02 3.32
C GLY A 335 -9.54 16.74 3.26
N TRP A 336 -9.52 18.06 3.11
CA TRP A 336 -10.74 18.84 2.90
C TRP A 336 -11.38 18.50 1.55
N TYR A 337 -10.62 18.38 0.46
CA TYR A 337 -11.14 18.01 -0.86
C TYR A 337 -11.79 16.61 -0.84
N THR A 338 -11.10 15.64 -0.26
CA THR A 338 -11.65 14.28 -0.07
C THR A 338 -12.96 14.31 0.73
N ARG A 339 -13.06 15.18 1.73
CA ARG A 339 -14.30 15.40 2.48
C ARG A 339 -15.42 15.92 1.58
N GLU A 340 -15.15 16.91 0.72
CA GLU A 340 -16.13 17.46 -0.22
C GLU A 340 -16.65 16.39 -1.19
N VAL A 341 -15.74 15.53 -1.70
CA VAL A 341 -16.13 14.39 -2.54
C VAL A 341 -17.08 13.46 -1.78
N LEU A 342 -16.76 13.11 -0.53
CA LEU A 342 -17.61 12.25 0.30
C LEU A 342 -18.94 12.92 0.64
N ASP A 343 -18.96 14.24 0.92
CA ASP A 343 -20.18 15.01 1.15
C ASP A 343 -21.09 14.97 -0.08
N ILE A 344 -20.55 15.15 -1.27
CA ILE A 344 -21.29 15.08 -2.54
C ILE A 344 -21.88 13.68 -2.75
N LEU A 345 -21.07 12.63 -2.62
CA LEU A 345 -21.53 11.24 -2.82
C LEU A 345 -22.69 10.88 -1.87
N THR A 346 -22.70 11.45 -0.68
CA THR A 346 -23.74 11.22 0.33
C THR A 346 -24.96 12.13 0.19
N GLU A 347 -24.97 13.12 -0.70
CA GLU A 347 -26.14 13.97 -0.98
C GLU A 347 -27.34 13.14 -1.47
N ASN A 348 -27.07 12.06 -2.22
CA ASN A 348 -28.08 11.09 -2.63
C ASN A 348 -27.85 9.76 -1.91
N PRO A 349 -28.64 9.43 -0.86
CA PRO A 349 -28.48 8.18 -0.10
C PRO A 349 -28.62 6.91 -0.94
N GLU A 350 -29.45 6.91 -1.97
CA GLU A 350 -29.63 5.76 -2.87
C GLU A 350 -28.34 5.49 -3.66
N VAL A 351 -27.70 6.52 -4.21
CA VAL A 351 -26.42 6.43 -4.89
C VAL A 351 -25.34 5.96 -3.93
N TRP A 352 -25.23 6.61 -2.75
CA TRP A 352 -24.20 6.24 -1.78
C TRP A 352 -24.33 4.80 -1.29
N SER A 353 -25.55 4.32 -1.07
CA SER A 353 -25.80 2.94 -0.60
C SER A 353 -25.15 1.86 -1.50
N LYS A 354 -24.84 2.21 -2.76
CA LYS A 354 -24.33 1.35 -3.83
C LYS A 354 -22.91 1.75 -4.28
N THR A 355 -22.26 2.68 -3.57
CA THR A 355 -21.01 3.31 -3.99
C THR A 355 -19.82 2.78 -3.18
N VAL A 356 -18.71 2.57 -3.86
CA VAL A 356 -17.36 2.41 -3.32
C VAL A 356 -16.55 3.63 -3.71
N LEU A 357 -15.99 4.34 -2.74
CA LEU A 357 -14.97 5.37 -2.92
C LEU A 357 -13.61 4.79 -2.52
N LEU A 358 -12.69 4.74 -3.48
CA LEU A 358 -11.29 4.39 -3.28
C LEU A 358 -10.47 5.67 -3.25
N VAL A 359 -9.74 5.91 -2.16
CA VAL A 359 -8.82 7.05 -2.03
C VAL A 359 -7.43 6.50 -1.82
N ASN A 360 -6.58 6.65 -2.79
CA ASN A 360 -5.19 6.19 -2.78
C ASN A 360 -4.23 7.30 -3.19
N TYR A 361 -2.94 7.02 -3.10
CA TYR A 361 -1.87 7.96 -3.47
C TYR A 361 -1.01 7.29 -4.54
N ASP A 362 -0.54 8.08 -5.49
CA ASP A 362 0.16 7.57 -6.67
C ASP A 362 1.56 7.05 -6.35
N GLU A 363 2.33 7.82 -5.54
CA GLU A 363 3.65 7.44 -5.11
C GLU A 363 4.01 8.13 -3.77
N ASN A 364 5.21 7.87 -3.25
CA ASN A 364 5.62 8.32 -1.92
C ASN A 364 6.34 9.68 -1.87
N ASP A 365 6.46 10.43 -3.00
CA ASP A 365 7.46 11.50 -3.13
C ASP A 365 8.87 10.90 -2.90
N GLY A 366 9.64 11.43 -2.00
CA GLY A 366 10.77 10.71 -1.46
C GLY A 366 10.59 10.29 -0.02
N TYR A 367 9.38 10.36 0.54
CA TYR A 367 9.17 10.05 1.95
C TYR A 367 9.40 8.59 2.29
N PHE A 368 10.05 8.39 3.43
CA PHE A 368 10.48 7.10 3.93
C PHE A 368 9.30 6.18 4.25
N ASP A 369 9.48 4.90 3.94
CA ASP A 369 8.65 3.80 4.41
C ASP A 369 9.54 2.64 4.84
N HIS A 370 9.28 2.03 6.00
CA HIS A 370 10.17 1.02 6.57
C HIS A 370 9.98 -0.38 5.98
N MET A 371 8.84 -0.64 5.35
CA MET A 371 8.58 -1.98 4.83
C MET A 371 9.28 -2.22 3.49
N PRO A 372 9.97 -3.35 3.34
CA PRO A 372 10.57 -3.70 2.06
C PRO A 372 9.48 -3.94 1.01
N SER A 373 9.64 -3.31 -0.15
CA SER A 373 8.72 -3.47 -1.27
C SER A 373 8.69 -4.92 -1.79
N PRO A 374 7.53 -5.54 -1.98
CA PRO A 374 7.41 -6.92 -2.46
C PRO A 374 7.70 -7.01 -3.96
N SER A 375 8.91 -6.69 -4.36
CA SER A 375 9.35 -6.64 -5.76
C SER A 375 9.84 -8.00 -6.26
N ALA A 376 9.94 -8.16 -7.57
CA ALA A 376 10.60 -9.29 -8.20
C ALA A 376 12.09 -9.39 -7.80
N PRO A 377 12.78 -10.54 -7.98
CA PRO A 377 14.21 -10.67 -7.69
C PRO A 377 15.06 -9.67 -8.47
N SER A 378 15.98 -8.95 -7.78
CA SER A 378 16.92 -8.04 -8.43
C SER A 378 17.96 -8.79 -9.26
N PRO A 379 18.37 -8.29 -10.42
CA PRO A 379 19.50 -8.82 -11.16
C PRO A 379 20.81 -8.59 -10.41
N ARG A 380 21.79 -9.48 -10.62
CA ARG A 380 23.17 -9.33 -10.17
C ARG A 380 24.11 -9.06 -11.33
N ALA A 381 25.29 -8.54 -11.02
CA ALA A 381 26.31 -8.24 -12.03
C ALA A 381 26.78 -9.48 -12.85
N ASP A 382 26.64 -10.68 -12.29
CA ASP A 382 26.98 -11.95 -12.96
C ASP A 382 25.85 -12.48 -13.88
N GLY A 383 24.76 -11.72 -14.05
CA GLY A 383 23.61 -12.11 -14.87
C GLY A 383 22.60 -13.02 -14.14
N THR A 384 22.88 -13.44 -12.91
CA THR A 384 21.94 -14.18 -12.06
C THR A 384 20.96 -13.24 -11.34
N PHE A 385 20.01 -13.80 -10.58
CA PHE A 385 19.07 -13.04 -9.78
C PHE A 385 19.31 -13.25 -8.27
N ALA A 386 19.05 -12.23 -7.50
CA ALA A 386 18.98 -12.30 -6.03
C ALA A 386 17.62 -12.89 -5.59
N GLY A 387 17.50 -14.21 -5.69
CA GLY A 387 16.28 -14.95 -5.39
C GLY A 387 15.69 -15.67 -6.61
N ARG A 388 14.44 -16.09 -6.47
CA ARG A 388 13.74 -16.91 -7.48
C ARG A 388 12.24 -16.63 -7.44
N SER A 389 11.52 -17.04 -8.50
CA SER A 389 10.08 -16.91 -8.60
C SER A 389 9.48 -18.16 -9.22
N THR A 390 8.28 -18.55 -8.77
CA THR A 390 7.49 -19.62 -9.40
C THR A 390 6.63 -19.08 -10.54
N VAL A 391 6.52 -17.75 -10.70
CA VAL A 391 5.82 -17.08 -11.79
C VAL A 391 6.81 -16.28 -12.63
N PRO A 392 6.66 -16.22 -13.96
CA PRO A 392 7.49 -15.39 -14.83
C PRO A 392 7.44 -13.91 -14.41
N PHE A 393 8.57 -13.21 -14.45
CA PHE A 393 8.71 -11.82 -14.02
C PHE A 393 9.53 -10.93 -14.99
N ASP A 394 9.77 -11.38 -16.21
CA ASP A 394 10.56 -10.61 -17.19
C ASP A 394 9.95 -9.23 -17.49
N THR A 395 8.62 -9.13 -17.45
CA THR A 395 7.87 -7.87 -17.62
C THR A 395 7.92 -6.95 -16.39
N GLU A 396 8.53 -7.38 -15.28
CA GLU A 396 8.79 -6.57 -14.10
C GLU A 396 10.22 -5.96 -14.08
N LEU A 397 10.98 -6.13 -15.18
CA LEU A 397 12.35 -5.64 -15.31
C LEU A 397 12.43 -4.57 -16.40
N PHE A 398 13.16 -3.49 -16.14
CA PHE A 398 13.40 -2.44 -17.13
C PHE A 398 14.40 -2.91 -18.21
N ARG A 399 13.88 -3.71 -19.15
CA ARG A 399 14.60 -4.27 -20.30
C ARG A 399 14.00 -3.83 -21.65
N HIS A 400 12.90 -3.11 -21.62
CA HIS A 400 12.15 -2.68 -22.79
C HIS A 400 12.60 -1.30 -23.24
N PRO A 401 12.59 -1.01 -24.56
CA PRO A 401 12.97 0.31 -25.06
C PRO A 401 11.97 1.39 -24.67
N ALA A 402 12.37 2.64 -24.79
CA ALA A 402 11.49 3.77 -24.64
C ALA A 402 10.34 3.74 -25.70
N PRO A 403 9.16 4.27 -25.39
CA PRO A 403 8.09 4.44 -26.38
C PRO A 403 8.57 5.27 -27.58
N PRO A 404 8.15 4.94 -28.81
CA PRO A 404 8.55 5.68 -30.02
C PRO A 404 8.22 7.18 -29.92
N GLY A 405 9.21 8.03 -30.16
CA GLY A 405 9.09 9.48 -30.08
C GLY A 405 9.37 10.06 -28.69
N SER A 406 9.62 9.24 -27.68
CA SER A 406 10.05 9.68 -26.36
C SER A 406 11.38 10.45 -26.41
N LYS A 407 11.50 11.47 -25.56
CA LYS A 407 12.70 12.33 -25.45
C LYS A 407 13.31 12.25 -24.03
N LEU A 408 12.57 11.75 -23.05
CA LEU A 408 12.95 11.77 -21.65
C LEU A 408 13.30 10.40 -21.10
N GLN A 409 12.73 9.32 -21.66
CA GLN A 409 12.93 7.98 -21.11
C GLN A 409 14.39 7.53 -21.27
N PRO A 410 15.04 7.01 -20.20
CA PRO A 410 16.41 6.53 -20.25
C PRO A 410 16.54 5.20 -20.97
N ALA A 411 17.78 4.79 -21.26
CA ALA A 411 18.06 3.43 -21.71
C ALA A 411 17.74 2.41 -20.61
N PRO A 412 17.30 1.18 -20.97
CA PRO A 412 17.05 0.11 -20.01
C PRO A 412 18.28 -0.21 -19.17
N ASP A 413 18.11 -0.31 -17.85
CA ASP A 413 19.15 -0.61 -16.87
C ASP A 413 19.01 -2.01 -16.23
N GLY A 414 17.92 -2.72 -16.55
CA GLY A 414 17.61 -4.06 -16.04
C GLY A 414 17.03 -4.06 -14.62
N ALA A 415 16.92 -2.92 -13.94
CA ALA A 415 16.37 -2.85 -12.60
C ALA A 415 14.89 -3.27 -12.55
N VAL A 416 14.39 -3.64 -11.37
CA VAL A 416 12.98 -4.01 -11.21
C VAL A 416 12.10 -2.77 -11.17
N TYR A 417 10.94 -2.79 -11.83
CA TYR A 417 10.01 -1.67 -11.79
C TYR A 417 9.46 -1.40 -10.37
N GLY A 418 9.06 -2.44 -9.68
CA GLY A 418 8.40 -2.33 -8.39
C GLY A 418 7.74 -3.65 -7.95
N PRO A 419 6.70 -3.60 -7.09
CA PRO A 419 6.11 -2.40 -6.46
C PRO A 419 7.11 -1.52 -5.71
N GLY A 420 6.78 -0.24 -5.59
CA GLY A 420 7.55 0.74 -4.83
C GLY A 420 7.18 0.76 -3.33
N PRO A 421 7.50 1.85 -2.61
CA PRO A 421 7.14 2.02 -1.20
C PRO A 421 5.62 1.96 -0.98
N ARG A 422 5.21 1.74 0.28
CA ARG A 422 3.79 1.83 0.63
C ARG A 422 3.29 3.26 0.55
N VAL A 423 2.05 3.37 0.09
CA VAL A 423 1.28 4.62 0.07
C VAL A 423 -0.07 4.41 0.76
N PRO A 424 -0.74 5.46 1.30
CA PRO A 424 -2.04 5.29 1.92
C PRO A 424 -3.11 4.82 0.93
N MET A 425 -4.00 3.92 1.40
CA MET A 425 -5.17 3.49 0.64
C MET A 425 -6.37 3.32 1.57
N PHE A 426 -7.41 4.10 1.33
CA PHE A 426 -8.68 4.02 2.04
C PHE A 426 -9.75 3.40 1.15
N VAL A 427 -10.45 2.43 1.71
CA VAL A 427 -11.64 1.85 1.09
C VAL A 427 -12.85 2.37 1.85
N VAL A 428 -13.55 3.35 1.26
CA VAL A 428 -14.63 4.11 1.89
C VAL A 428 -15.96 3.71 1.26
N SER A 429 -16.75 2.95 2.00
CA SER A 429 -17.97 2.38 1.46
C SER A 429 -18.90 1.92 2.59
N PRO A 430 -20.20 1.80 2.34
CA PRO A 430 -21.11 1.17 3.29
C PRO A 430 -20.72 -0.27 3.69
N TRP A 431 -19.95 -1.00 2.85
CA TRP A 431 -19.49 -2.37 3.11
C TRP A 431 -18.09 -2.46 3.77
N SER A 432 -17.40 -1.33 3.96
CA SER A 432 -16.03 -1.28 4.54
C SER A 432 -15.96 -0.56 5.89
N ARG A 433 -17.11 -0.27 6.51
CA ARG A 433 -17.20 0.43 7.81
C ARG A 433 -16.63 -0.39 8.96
N GLY A 434 -16.12 0.28 10.00
CA GLY A 434 -15.72 -0.36 11.26
C GLY A 434 -14.27 -0.13 11.68
N GLY A 435 -13.52 0.73 10.97
CA GLY A 435 -12.13 1.04 11.31
C GLY A 435 -11.19 -0.16 11.14
N TRP A 436 -11.44 -0.97 10.14
CA TRP A 436 -10.67 -2.17 9.82
C TRP A 436 -9.28 -1.83 9.28
N VAL A 437 -8.33 -2.74 9.51
CA VAL A 437 -7.07 -2.78 8.76
C VAL A 437 -7.09 -3.99 7.82
N ASN A 438 -6.52 -3.83 6.62
CA ASN A 438 -6.28 -4.89 5.67
C ASN A 438 -4.80 -4.92 5.30
N SER A 439 -4.10 -5.99 5.69
CA SER A 439 -2.66 -6.18 5.47
C SER A 439 -2.35 -7.14 4.31
N GLN A 440 -3.26 -7.28 3.34
CA GLN A 440 -2.96 -7.93 2.07
C GLN A 440 -2.12 -7.02 1.20
N VAL A 441 -1.20 -7.59 0.42
CA VAL A 441 -0.41 -6.85 -0.56
C VAL A 441 -1.28 -6.38 -1.71
N PHE A 442 -1.27 -5.07 -1.96
CA PHE A 442 -1.95 -4.42 -3.06
C PHE A 442 -1.03 -3.42 -3.76
N ASP A 443 -1.36 -3.06 -5.00
CA ASP A 443 -0.80 -1.93 -5.74
C ASP A 443 -1.89 -1.26 -6.61
N HIS A 444 -1.52 -0.34 -7.50
CA HIS A 444 -2.51 0.34 -8.36
C HIS A 444 -3.25 -0.61 -9.29
N THR A 445 -2.63 -1.73 -9.70
CA THR A 445 -3.32 -2.76 -10.51
C THR A 445 -4.46 -3.45 -9.74
N SER A 446 -4.42 -3.43 -8.41
CA SER A 446 -5.49 -3.97 -7.56
C SER A 446 -6.81 -3.23 -7.75
N VAL A 447 -6.77 -1.94 -8.09
CA VAL A 447 -7.96 -1.14 -8.42
C VAL A 447 -8.61 -1.68 -9.70
N LEU A 448 -7.82 -1.95 -10.74
CA LEU A 448 -8.32 -2.53 -11.98
C LEU A 448 -8.84 -3.95 -11.78
N GLN A 449 -8.14 -4.77 -10.98
CA GLN A 449 -8.60 -6.12 -10.63
C GLN A 449 -9.95 -6.08 -9.88
N PHE A 450 -10.19 -5.07 -9.02
CA PHE A 450 -11.49 -4.87 -8.39
C PHE A 450 -12.58 -4.54 -9.42
N LEU A 451 -12.28 -3.68 -10.38
CA LEU A 451 -13.21 -3.35 -11.48
C LEU A 451 -13.47 -4.58 -12.35
N GLU A 452 -12.46 -5.39 -12.64
CA GLU A 452 -12.63 -6.68 -13.36
C GLU A 452 -13.62 -7.60 -12.62
N ARG A 453 -13.42 -7.76 -11.30
CA ARG A 453 -14.31 -8.58 -10.45
C ARG A 453 -15.74 -8.09 -10.47
N ARG A 454 -15.92 -6.76 -10.49
CA ARG A 454 -17.25 -6.16 -10.44
C ARG A 454 -17.94 -6.15 -11.79
N PHE A 455 -17.25 -5.77 -12.85
CA PHE A 455 -17.86 -5.49 -14.17
C PHE A 455 -17.53 -6.54 -15.23
N GLY A 456 -16.64 -7.48 -14.96
CA GLY A 456 -16.28 -8.55 -15.90
C GLY A 456 -15.37 -8.09 -17.06
N VAL A 457 -14.88 -6.86 -17.04
CA VAL A 457 -14.01 -6.32 -18.08
C VAL A 457 -12.55 -6.55 -17.69
N ARG A 458 -11.86 -7.46 -18.38
CA ARG A 458 -10.47 -7.83 -18.06
C ARG A 458 -9.47 -6.80 -18.59
N GLU A 459 -8.40 -6.53 -17.80
CA GLU A 459 -7.22 -5.77 -18.21
C GLU A 459 -6.04 -6.73 -18.48
N PRO A 460 -5.80 -7.12 -19.73
CA PRO A 460 -4.74 -8.09 -20.06
C PRO A 460 -3.32 -7.53 -19.88
N ASN A 461 -3.16 -6.21 -19.72
CA ASN A 461 -1.86 -5.58 -19.51
C ASN A 461 -1.31 -5.80 -18.09
N ILE A 462 -2.14 -6.20 -17.13
CA ILE A 462 -1.64 -6.58 -15.80
C ILE A 462 -0.82 -7.86 -15.93
N SER A 463 0.46 -7.79 -15.58
CA SER A 463 1.38 -8.92 -15.70
C SER A 463 0.96 -10.13 -14.86
N ALA A 464 1.42 -11.32 -15.26
CA ALA A 464 1.17 -12.53 -14.50
C ALA A 464 1.75 -12.44 -13.07
N TRP A 465 2.90 -11.79 -12.90
CA TRP A 465 3.53 -11.60 -11.61
C TRP A 465 2.68 -10.72 -10.69
N ARG A 466 2.18 -9.57 -11.17
CA ARG A 466 1.32 -8.67 -10.37
C ARG A 466 0.01 -9.34 -10.00
N ARG A 467 -0.62 -10.08 -10.90
CA ARG A 467 -1.82 -10.86 -10.60
C ARG A 467 -1.59 -11.92 -9.54
N ALA A 468 -0.41 -12.52 -9.51
CA ALA A 468 -0.06 -13.49 -8.48
C ALA A 468 0.15 -12.84 -7.11
N VAL A 469 0.80 -11.67 -7.04
CA VAL A 469 1.23 -11.03 -5.79
C VAL A 469 0.21 -10.03 -5.26
N CYS A 470 -0.34 -9.16 -6.12
CA CYS A 470 -1.24 -8.09 -5.71
C CYS A 470 -2.70 -8.56 -5.73
N GLY A 471 -3.39 -8.40 -4.60
CA GLY A 471 -4.80 -8.78 -4.47
C GLY A 471 -5.76 -7.87 -5.24
N ASP A 472 -7.03 -8.26 -5.29
CA ASP A 472 -8.09 -7.57 -6.03
C ASP A 472 -8.97 -6.64 -5.17
N LEU A 473 -8.51 -6.24 -4.00
CA LEU A 473 -9.19 -5.40 -3.01
C LEU A 473 -10.48 -6.00 -2.40
N THR A 474 -11.02 -7.11 -2.89
CA THR A 474 -12.29 -7.66 -2.38
C THR A 474 -12.23 -8.01 -0.89
N SER A 475 -11.06 -8.39 -0.38
CA SER A 475 -10.83 -8.66 1.05
C SER A 475 -11.00 -7.43 1.96
N ALA A 476 -11.03 -6.22 1.40
CA ALA A 476 -11.22 -4.99 2.18
C ALA A 476 -12.68 -4.75 2.59
N PHE A 477 -13.62 -5.56 2.09
CA PHE A 477 -15.06 -5.42 2.29
C PHE A 477 -15.65 -6.58 3.09
N ASP A 478 -16.82 -6.34 3.66
CA ASP A 478 -17.75 -7.37 4.07
C ASP A 478 -19.11 -7.09 3.42
N PHE A 479 -19.31 -7.67 2.25
CA PHE A 479 -20.54 -7.50 1.48
C PHE A 479 -21.73 -8.22 2.13
N ALA A 480 -21.47 -9.33 2.79
CA ALA A 480 -22.50 -10.16 3.41
C ALA A 480 -23.00 -9.54 4.73
N ASN A 481 -22.09 -9.04 5.57
CA ASN A 481 -22.41 -8.55 6.91
C ASN A 481 -21.65 -7.25 7.24
N PRO A 482 -21.95 -6.12 6.53
CA PRO A 482 -21.26 -4.87 6.76
C PRO A 482 -21.44 -4.39 8.21
N SER A 483 -20.33 -4.16 8.90
CA SER A 483 -20.32 -3.78 10.32
C SER A 483 -21.02 -2.43 10.56
N PRO A 484 -21.84 -2.30 11.60
CA PRO A 484 -22.17 -0.99 12.14
C PRO A 484 -20.92 -0.42 12.81
N SER A 485 -20.52 0.81 12.47
CA SER A 485 -19.35 1.43 13.10
C SER A 485 -19.74 2.50 14.09
N ALA A 486 -19.00 2.57 15.21
CA ALA A 486 -19.01 3.72 16.11
C ALA A 486 -17.98 4.74 15.60
N PRO A 487 -18.37 5.98 15.41
CA PRO A 487 -17.55 6.99 14.78
C PRO A 487 -16.53 7.67 15.71
N PRO A 488 -15.34 8.05 15.19
CA PRO A 488 -14.33 8.81 15.95
C PRO A 488 -14.72 10.28 16.16
N ARG A 489 -14.15 10.92 17.19
CA ARG A 489 -14.33 12.36 17.46
C ARG A 489 -13.34 13.20 16.66
N ILE A 490 -13.81 14.19 15.87
CA ILE A 490 -12.95 15.12 15.13
C ILE A 490 -13.63 16.49 15.01
N ALA A 491 -12.80 17.56 15.07
CA ALA A 491 -13.23 18.91 14.79
C ALA A 491 -13.63 19.08 13.31
N ALA A 492 -14.69 19.80 13.04
CA ALA A 492 -15.05 20.17 11.67
C ALA A 492 -13.99 21.12 11.09
N MET A 493 -13.47 20.81 9.92
CA MET A 493 -12.58 21.71 9.16
C MET A 493 -13.33 22.30 7.98
N THR A 494 -13.51 23.62 7.98
CA THR A 494 -14.04 24.36 6.83
C THR A 494 -12.92 24.73 5.87
N ARG A 495 -13.26 25.07 4.62
CA ARG A 495 -12.29 25.58 3.64
C ARG A 495 -11.50 26.76 4.20
N THR A 496 -12.16 27.74 4.79
CA THR A 496 -11.51 28.90 5.40
C THR A 496 -10.45 28.50 6.43
N VAL A 497 -10.76 27.54 7.31
CA VAL A 497 -9.80 27.04 8.30
C VAL A 497 -8.59 26.39 7.64
N VAL A 498 -8.81 25.60 6.61
CA VAL A 498 -7.74 24.88 5.87
C VAL A 498 -6.82 25.87 5.15
N GLU A 499 -7.39 26.86 4.45
CA GLU A 499 -6.61 27.86 3.75
C GLU A 499 -5.84 28.78 4.71
N THR A 500 -6.47 29.23 5.79
CA THR A 500 -5.80 30.02 6.84
C THR A 500 -4.65 29.21 7.48
N LEU A 501 -4.84 27.91 7.69
CA LEU A 501 -3.79 27.05 8.24
C LEU A 501 -2.61 26.96 7.27
N ARG A 502 -2.86 26.79 5.97
CA ARG A 502 -1.83 26.78 4.94
C ARG A 502 -1.02 28.09 4.94
N GLU A 503 -1.71 29.23 4.86
CA GLU A 503 -1.06 30.55 4.84
C GLU A 503 -0.17 30.76 6.07
N ARG A 504 -0.65 30.38 7.25
CA ARG A 504 0.13 30.44 8.49
C ARG A 504 1.35 29.54 8.45
N GLN A 505 1.22 28.33 7.90
CA GLN A 505 2.33 27.39 7.78
C GLN A 505 3.39 27.90 6.77
N GLU A 506 2.97 28.46 5.64
CA GLU A 506 3.88 29.03 4.63
C GLU A 506 4.71 30.21 5.18
N ALA A 507 4.18 30.96 6.11
CA ALA A 507 4.90 32.04 6.80
C ALA A 507 5.95 31.53 7.83
N MET A 508 6.00 30.25 8.12
CA MET A 508 6.93 29.64 9.06
C MET A 508 8.13 29.02 8.33
N ALA A 509 9.28 28.97 8.99
CA ALA A 509 10.42 28.20 8.50
C ALA A 509 10.10 26.70 8.49
N GLN A 510 10.76 25.94 7.61
CA GLN A 510 10.66 24.47 7.59
C GLN A 510 11.02 23.86 8.95
N VAL A 511 10.37 22.76 9.32
CA VAL A 511 10.72 22.02 10.54
C VAL A 511 12.13 21.43 10.37
N PRO A 512 13.10 21.81 11.21
CA PRO A 512 14.45 21.32 11.05
C PRO A 512 14.59 19.87 11.46
N VAL A 513 15.54 19.16 10.84
CA VAL A 513 15.95 17.83 11.29
C VAL A 513 16.50 17.92 12.72
N PRO A 514 16.03 17.12 13.68
CA PRO A 514 16.49 17.18 15.06
C PRO A 514 18.00 16.90 15.19
N ALA A 515 18.66 17.54 16.16
CA ALA A 515 20.00 17.16 16.57
C ALA A 515 20.03 15.71 17.08
N VAL A 516 21.18 15.04 16.96
CA VAL A 516 21.30 13.58 17.23
C VAL A 516 20.77 13.21 18.62
N GLU A 517 21.12 14.00 19.62
CA GLU A 517 20.72 13.78 21.02
C GLU A 517 19.23 14.03 21.32
N LYS A 518 18.51 14.62 20.36
CA LYS A 518 17.06 14.92 20.44
C LYS A 518 16.21 14.02 19.55
N GLN A 519 16.85 13.07 18.86
CA GLN A 519 16.13 12.13 18.00
C GLN A 519 15.50 11.01 18.81
N GLY A 520 14.32 10.60 18.40
CA GLY A 520 13.61 9.44 18.91
C GLY A 520 12.54 9.02 17.92
N LEU A 521 12.35 7.73 17.75
CA LEU A 521 11.28 7.21 16.91
C LEU A 521 9.92 7.62 17.49
N GLY A 522 9.00 8.05 16.63
CA GLY A 522 7.64 8.40 17.02
C GLY A 522 6.91 7.25 17.70
N LEU A 523 6.16 7.56 18.75
CA LEU A 523 5.44 6.57 19.53
C LEU A 523 4.19 6.09 18.77
N GLN A 524 4.16 4.82 18.40
CA GLN A 524 2.94 4.11 18.03
C GLN A 524 2.39 3.39 19.27
N ARG A 525 1.21 3.80 19.73
CA ARG A 525 0.56 3.17 20.89
C ARG A 525 0.06 1.78 20.55
N ARG A 526 0.20 0.84 21.48
CA ARG A 526 -0.41 -0.50 21.32
C ARG A 526 -1.92 -0.41 21.21
N PHE A 527 -2.44 -1.06 20.20
CA PHE A 527 -3.88 -1.18 19.97
C PHE A 527 -4.14 -2.33 18.99
N ALA A 528 -5.02 -3.24 19.36
CA ALA A 528 -5.49 -4.27 18.46
C ALA A 528 -6.72 -3.76 17.69
N ARG A 529 -6.55 -3.53 16.40
CA ARG A 529 -7.59 -3.06 15.48
C ARG A 529 -8.30 -4.26 14.84
N PRO A 530 -9.61 -4.18 14.51
CA PRO A 530 -10.25 -5.19 13.67
C PRO A 530 -9.45 -5.37 12.36
N SER A 531 -9.09 -6.61 12.04
CA SER A 531 -8.28 -6.96 10.87
C SER A 531 -9.04 -7.88 9.93
N ARG A 532 -8.99 -7.59 8.64
CA ARG A 532 -9.60 -8.43 7.61
C ARG A 532 -8.92 -9.79 7.53
N ALA A 533 -9.69 -10.81 7.13
CA ALA A 533 -9.14 -12.10 6.75
C ALA A 533 -8.20 -11.94 5.56
N LEU A 534 -7.07 -12.64 5.59
CA LEU A 534 -6.06 -12.58 4.53
C LEU A 534 -5.94 -13.94 3.83
N PRO A 535 -5.55 -13.95 2.54
CA PRO A 535 -5.52 -15.18 1.74
C PRO A 535 -4.21 -15.97 1.87
N TYR A 536 -3.44 -15.80 2.94
CA TYR A 536 -2.13 -16.39 3.11
C TYR A 536 -2.17 -17.64 4.00
N CYS A 537 -1.40 -18.69 3.62
CA CYS A 537 -1.06 -19.83 4.45
C CYS A 537 0.38 -20.22 4.11
N LEU A 538 1.32 -19.78 4.92
CA LEU A 538 2.74 -19.76 4.60
C LEU A 538 3.54 -20.65 5.54
N GLU A 539 4.47 -21.42 4.97
CA GLU A 539 5.42 -22.23 5.71
C GLU A 539 6.84 -22.00 5.18
N VAL A 540 7.80 -21.87 6.09
CA VAL A 540 9.22 -21.83 5.74
C VAL A 540 9.97 -22.75 6.69
N SER A 541 10.79 -23.64 6.12
CA SER A 541 11.69 -24.52 6.84
C SER A 541 13.11 -24.38 6.34
N GLY A 542 14.08 -24.63 7.20
CA GLY A 542 15.48 -24.63 6.88
C GLY A 542 16.15 -25.93 7.29
N SER A 543 16.89 -26.56 6.37
CA SER A 543 17.70 -27.72 6.63
C SER A 543 19.17 -27.46 6.32
N VAL A 544 20.08 -27.99 7.14
CA VAL A 544 21.51 -27.80 7.00
C VAL A 544 22.13 -29.04 6.34
N ARG A 545 22.87 -28.84 5.26
CA ARG A 545 23.69 -29.87 4.61
C ARG A 545 25.17 -29.55 4.85
N ALA A 546 25.71 -30.04 5.97
CA ALA A 546 27.07 -29.78 6.41
C ALA A 546 28.12 -30.17 5.35
N SER A 547 27.94 -31.32 4.69
CA SER A 547 28.87 -31.83 3.64
C SER A 547 28.99 -30.96 2.40
N GLY A 548 28.23 -29.87 2.28
CA GLY A 548 28.31 -28.93 1.15
C GLY A 548 28.35 -27.47 1.57
N GLY A 549 28.39 -27.17 2.87
CA GLY A 549 28.37 -25.81 3.36
C GLY A 549 27.08 -25.06 2.97
N VAL A 550 25.92 -25.74 3.00
CA VAL A 550 24.66 -25.22 2.46
C VAL A 550 23.54 -25.28 3.47
N VAL A 551 22.82 -24.16 3.60
CA VAL A 551 21.50 -24.10 4.23
C VAL A 551 20.46 -24.07 3.13
N ASN A 552 19.63 -25.12 3.05
CA ASN A 552 18.51 -25.15 2.13
C ASN A 552 17.28 -24.52 2.81
N VAL A 553 16.73 -23.50 2.20
CA VAL A 553 15.51 -22.82 2.67
C VAL A 553 14.36 -23.17 1.74
N LYS A 554 13.33 -23.82 2.28
CA LYS A 554 12.12 -24.20 1.53
C LYS A 554 10.97 -23.33 1.97
N MET A 555 10.29 -22.70 1.01
CA MET A 555 9.11 -21.87 1.17
C MET A 555 7.91 -22.58 0.53
N VAL A 556 6.81 -22.66 1.24
CA VAL A 556 5.54 -23.26 0.77
C VAL A 556 4.43 -22.26 0.97
N ASN A 557 3.62 -22.05 -0.05
CA ASN A 557 2.43 -21.22 0.02
C ASN A 557 1.20 -22.10 -0.27
N ARG A 558 0.41 -22.41 0.76
CA ARG A 558 -0.87 -23.13 0.64
C ARG A 558 -2.07 -22.20 0.57
N GLY A 559 -1.84 -20.89 0.64
CA GLY A 559 -2.88 -19.86 0.56
C GLY A 559 -3.46 -19.70 -0.85
N ALA A 560 -4.36 -18.74 -0.98
CA ALA A 560 -5.03 -18.41 -2.24
C ALA A 560 -4.41 -17.21 -3.00
N GLN A 561 -3.41 -16.54 -2.43
CA GLN A 561 -2.67 -15.42 -3.01
C GLN A 561 -1.17 -15.69 -2.98
N GLY A 562 -0.44 -15.27 -3.99
CA GLY A 562 1.02 -15.35 -4.03
C GLY A 562 1.66 -14.50 -2.93
N ALA A 563 2.84 -14.91 -2.48
CA ALA A 563 3.60 -14.23 -1.44
C ALA A 563 5.04 -13.97 -1.88
N VAL A 564 5.57 -12.81 -1.50
CA VAL A 564 6.98 -12.49 -1.63
C VAL A 564 7.66 -12.62 -0.27
N PHE A 565 8.73 -13.42 -0.23
CA PHE A 565 9.58 -13.57 0.95
C PHE A 565 10.89 -12.82 0.73
N HIS A 566 11.22 -11.94 1.67
CA HIS A 566 12.49 -11.22 1.72
C HIS A 566 13.43 -11.96 2.67
N VAL A 567 14.65 -12.30 2.23
CA VAL A 567 15.62 -13.00 3.05
C VAL A 567 16.93 -12.21 3.07
N TYR A 568 17.34 -11.83 4.27
CA TYR A 568 18.57 -11.10 4.57
C TYR A 568 19.55 -12.04 5.27
N ASP A 569 20.79 -12.08 4.80
CA ASP A 569 21.88 -12.74 5.50
C ASP A 569 22.52 -11.74 6.46
N ARG A 570 22.31 -11.91 7.77
CA ARG A 570 22.83 -10.99 8.80
C ARG A 570 24.36 -11.03 8.91
N LEU A 571 25.00 -12.05 8.38
CA LEU A 571 26.46 -12.12 8.31
C LEU A 571 27.02 -11.35 7.10
N ARG A 572 26.15 -11.01 6.12
CA ARG A 572 26.52 -10.36 4.86
C ARG A 572 25.44 -9.37 4.39
N LEU A 573 25.11 -8.41 5.24
CA LEU A 573 24.07 -7.41 4.94
C LEU A 573 24.41 -6.45 3.81
N GLU A 574 25.66 -6.45 3.34
CA GLU A 574 26.10 -5.71 2.15
C GLU A 574 25.64 -6.37 0.84
N GLU A 575 25.36 -7.67 0.87
CA GLU A 575 24.82 -8.37 -0.30
C GLU A 575 23.38 -7.96 -0.57
N ILE A 576 22.96 -8.06 -1.84
CA ILE A 576 21.54 -7.83 -2.22
C ILE A 576 20.69 -8.89 -1.54
N PRO A 577 19.66 -8.50 -0.75
CA PRO A 577 18.75 -9.46 -0.12
C PRO A 577 18.02 -10.27 -1.19
N ARG A 578 17.84 -11.57 -0.93
CA ARG A 578 17.12 -12.41 -1.87
C ARG A 578 15.61 -12.29 -1.69
N ARG A 579 14.90 -12.15 -2.80
CA ARG A 579 13.44 -12.16 -2.83
C ARG A 579 12.92 -13.40 -3.54
N TYR A 580 11.91 -14.02 -2.93
CA TYR A 580 11.31 -15.24 -3.46
C TYR A 580 9.81 -15.03 -3.64
N THR A 581 9.33 -15.14 -4.88
CA THR A 581 7.89 -15.10 -5.17
C THR A 581 7.37 -16.51 -5.28
N VAL A 582 6.41 -16.87 -4.43
CA VAL A 582 5.77 -18.19 -4.42
C VAL A 582 4.28 -18.03 -4.62
N GLU A 583 3.79 -18.50 -5.77
CA GLU A 583 2.37 -18.45 -6.11
C GLU A 583 1.52 -19.31 -5.14
N ALA A 584 0.22 -19.04 -5.14
CA ALA A 584 -0.76 -19.86 -4.45
C ALA A 584 -0.65 -21.34 -4.82
N GLY A 585 -0.63 -22.23 -3.83
CA GLY A 585 -0.53 -23.68 -4.00
C GLY A 585 0.85 -24.19 -4.45
N LYS A 586 1.88 -23.31 -4.52
CA LYS A 586 3.23 -23.72 -4.97
C LYS A 586 4.25 -23.72 -3.83
N SER A 587 5.42 -24.28 -4.14
CA SER A 587 6.59 -24.25 -3.26
C SER A 587 7.86 -23.94 -4.05
N LEU A 588 8.86 -23.40 -3.35
CA LEU A 588 10.17 -23.08 -3.89
C LEU A 588 11.22 -23.38 -2.83
N ALA A 589 12.37 -23.89 -3.25
CA ALA A 589 13.53 -24.06 -2.38
C ALA A 589 14.77 -23.44 -3.03
N ASP A 590 15.64 -22.89 -2.19
CA ASP A 590 16.92 -22.34 -2.64
C ASP A 590 18.03 -22.64 -1.64
N ASP A 591 19.25 -22.72 -2.16
CA ASP A 591 20.45 -23.02 -1.40
C ASP A 591 21.21 -21.74 -1.05
N TRP A 592 21.52 -21.60 0.25
CA TRP A 592 22.34 -20.54 0.78
C TRP A 592 23.72 -21.10 1.14
N ARG A 593 24.75 -20.64 0.45
CA ARG A 593 26.13 -20.98 0.82
C ARG A 593 26.47 -20.31 2.14
N ALA A 594 26.84 -21.10 3.12
CA ALA A 594 27.31 -20.65 4.42
C ALA A 594 28.79 -20.99 4.58
N GLY A 595 29.53 -20.17 5.30
CA GLY A 595 30.88 -20.55 5.79
C GLY A 595 30.73 -21.48 7.01
N ASP A 596 31.35 -21.12 8.13
CA ASP A 596 31.22 -21.86 9.40
C ASP A 596 29.89 -21.68 10.11
N ALA A 597 29.13 -20.64 9.75
CA ALA A 597 27.86 -20.26 10.38
C ALA A 597 26.90 -19.65 9.37
N TYR A 598 25.63 -19.59 9.76
CA TYR A 598 24.56 -18.91 9.03
C TYR A 598 23.67 -18.09 10.00
N ASP A 599 23.15 -16.96 9.50
CA ASP A 599 22.15 -16.13 10.23
C ASP A 599 21.21 -15.48 9.22
N LEU A 600 20.13 -16.20 8.87
CA LEU A 600 19.13 -15.76 7.89
C LEU A 600 17.92 -15.17 8.60
N TRP A 601 17.56 -13.95 8.22
CA TRP A 601 16.36 -13.23 8.66
C TRP A 601 15.38 -13.15 7.49
N LEU A 602 14.15 -13.63 7.68
CA LEU A 602 13.15 -13.73 6.62
C LEU A 602 11.86 -13.02 7.03
N LEU A 603 11.31 -12.24 6.10
CA LEU A 603 10.02 -11.56 6.23
C LEU A 603 9.10 -11.96 5.06
N GLY A 604 7.85 -12.26 5.38
CA GLY A 604 6.74 -12.45 4.45
C GLY A 604 5.56 -11.51 4.75
N PRO A 605 4.44 -11.64 4.04
CA PRO A 605 3.25 -10.82 4.26
C PRO A 605 2.74 -10.85 5.70
N ASN A 606 2.12 -9.76 6.14
CA ASN A 606 1.46 -9.59 7.44
C ASN A 606 2.31 -10.02 8.65
N GLY A 607 3.62 -9.68 8.66
CA GLY A 607 4.51 -10.00 9.79
C GLY A 607 4.87 -11.48 9.92
N PHE A 608 4.62 -12.29 8.88
CA PHE A 608 5.20 -13.63 8.82
C PHE A 608 6.73 -13.52 8.88
N HIS A 609 7.33 -14.07 9.92
CA HIS A 609 8.76 -13.96 10.16
C HIS A 609 9.38 -15.29 10.52
N ARG A 610 10.58 -15.55 9.99
CA ARG A 610 11.43 -16.68 10.36
C ARG A 610 12.88 -16.19 10.55
N ALA A 611 13.54 -16.69 11.59
CA ALA A 611 14.98 -16.54 11.74
C ALA A 611 15.64 -17.92 11.87
N LEU A 612 16.73 -18.11 11.14
CA LEU A 612 17.49 -19.35 11.08
C LEU A 612 18.96 -19.02 11.38
N ARG A 613 19.45 -19.37 12.57
CA ARG A 613 20.85 -19.15 12.96
C ARG A 613 21.46 -20.45 13.47
N GLY A 614 22.74 -20.65 13.20
CA GLY A 614 23.50 -21.80 13.69
C GLY A 614 24.86 -21.95 13.03
N ARG A 615 25.52 -23.06 13.35
CA ARG A 615 26.82 -23.44 12.81
C ARG A 615 26.68 -24.58 11.80
N MET A 616 27.66 -24.71 10.91
CA MET A 616 27.65 -25.73 9.85
C MET A 616 28.32 -27.05 10.27
N ASP A 617 29.15 -27.01 11.31
CA ASP A 617 29.93 -28.14 11.80
C ASP A 617 29.15 -29.07 12.76
N GLU A 618 27.88 -28.81 12.99
CA GLU A 618 27.09 -29.55 13.96
C GLU A 618 25.75 -30.02 13.40
N ALA A 619 25.32 -31.21 13.82
CA ALA A 619 23.99 -31.70 13.57
C ALA A 619 22.99 -30.96 14.47
N GLN A 620 22.18 -30.12 13.88
CA GLN A 620 21.20 -29.27 14.57
C GLN A 620 19.79 -29.86 14.44
N PRO A 621 18.89 -29.65 15.43
CA PRO A 621 17.50 -30.05 15.28
C PRO A 621 16.83 -29.35 14.10
N GLU A 622 16.07 -30.10 13.31
CA GLU A 622 15.18 -29.57 12.30
C GLU A 622 13.88 -29.11 12.94
N VAL A 623 13.34 -28.00 12.48
CA VAL A 623 12.08 -27.42 12.98
C VAL A 623 11.09 -27.29 11.86
N THR A 624 9.92 -27.90 12.03
CA THR A 624 8.77 -27.71 11.16
C THR A 624 7.61 -27.13 11.95
N ALA A 625 6.82 -26.27 11.32
CA ALA A 625 5.65 -25.68 11.93
C ALA A 625 4.47 -25.77 10.96
N VAL A 626 3.39 -26.42 11.39
CA VAL A 626 2.18 -26.64 10.60
C VAL A 626 1.00 -25.96 11.30
N GLU A 627 0.26 -25.17 10.55
CA GLU A 627 -0.98 -24.54 11.01
C GLU A 627 -2.15 -25.52 10.86
N GLU A 628 -2.88 -25.76 11.95
CA GLU A 628 -4.07 -26.61 11.97
C GLU A 628 -5.20 -25.94 12.78
N GLY A 629 -6.23 -25.48 12.08
CA GLY A 629 -7.30 -24.69 12.67
C GLY A 629 -6.76 -23.39 13.28
N ARG A 630 -6.86 -23.24 14.61
CA ARG A 630 -6.35 -22.09 15.36
C ARG A 630 -5.14 -22.46 16.23
N ALA A 631 -4.42 -23.49 15.86
CA ALA A 631 -3.23 -23.94 16.56
C ALA A 631 -2.03 -24.08 15.63
N LEU A 632 -0.85 -23.87 16.17
CA LEU A 632 0.43 -24.14 15.54
C LEU A 632 1.01 -25.43 16.12
N TRP A 633 1.24 -26.42 15.28
CA TRP A 633 1.99 -27.61 15.63
C TRP A 633 3.46 -27.41 15.30
N LEU A 634 4.30 -27.46 16.31
CA LEU A 634 5.74 -27.37 16.21
C LEU A 634 6.34 -28.77 16.39
N THR A 635 7.11 -29.23 15.40
CA THR A 635 7.83 -30.51 15.50
C THR A 635 9.33 -30.26 15.42
N LEU A 636 10.04 -30.78 16.42
CA LEU A 636 11.49 -30.80 16.51
C LEU A 636 11.97 -32.20 16.17
N THR A 637 12.86 -32.36 15.18
CA THR A 637 13.44 -33.64 14.78
C THR A 637 14.96 -33.54 14.88
N HIS A 638 15.58 -34.43 15.67
CA HIS A 638 17.03 -34.47 15.83
C HIS A 638 17.66 -35.66 15.11
N ARG A 639 18.54 -35.38 14.16
CA ARG A 639 19.24 -36.39 13.35
C ARG A 639 20.72 -36.52 13.72
N GLY A 640 21.18 -35.80 14.73
CA GLY A 640 22.56 -35.85 15.21
C GLY A 640 22.87 -37.12 15.99
N SER A 641 24.14 -37.31 16.35
CA SER A 641 24.64 -38.47 17.08
C SER A 641 24.72 -38.24 18.61
N THR A 642 24.57 -37.01 19.07
CA THR A 642 24.59 -36.64 20.50
C THR A 642 23.29 -35.95 20.88
N PRO A 643 22.81 -36.11 22.13
CA PRO A 643 21.58 -35.43 22.55
C PRO A 643 21.64 -33.91 22.35
N ALA A 644 20.52 -33.30 21.92
CA ALA A 644 20.38 -31.86 21.75
C ALA A 644 19.35 -31.27 22.73
N ARG A 645 19.73 -30.20 23.41
CA ARG A 645 18.82 -29.45 24.28
C ARG A 645 18.25 -28.24 23.55
N VAL A 646 16.93 -28.09 23.63
CA VAL A 646 16.23 -26.94 23.04
C VAL A 646 15.34 -26.30 24.10
N THR A 647 15.50 -25.01 24.31
CA THR A 647 14.57 -24.20 25.13
C THR A 647 13.63 -23.45 24.21
N ILE A 648 12.32 -23.67 24.35
CA ILE A 648 11.30 -22.86 23.70
C ILE A 648 10.95 -21.74 24.65
N ALA A 649 11.30 -20.50 24.29
CA ALA A 649 11.07 -19.33 25.13
C ALA A 649 9.57 -19.09 25.42
N ARG A 650 9.29 -18.33 26.48
CA ARG A 650 7.90 -17.94 26.81
C ARG A 650 7.26 -17.23 25.62
N CYS A 651 6.08 -17.68 25.22
CA CYS A 651 5.31 -17.04 24.17
C CYS A 651 4.80 -15.68 24.63
N PRO A 652 5.14 -14.56 23.95
CA PRO A 652 4.79 -13.22 24.41
C PRO A 652 3.27 -12.94 24.38
N TYR A 653 2.49 -13.74 23.66
CA TYR A 653 1.02 -13.60 23.57
C TYR A 653 0.26 -14.32 24.68
N THR A 654 0.85 -15.34 25.33
CA THR A 654 0.12 -16.23 26.24
C THR A 654 0.75 -16.38 27.61
N SER A 655 1.89 -15.79 27.91
CA SER A 655 2.66 -16.01 29.13
C SER A 655 3.03 -17.49 29.44
N ALA A 656 2.69 -18.42 28.56
CA ALA A 656 3.01 -19.84 28.74
C ALA A 656 4.49 -20.14 28.38
N GLY A 657 5.08 -21.10 29.08
CA GLY A 657 6.50 -21.46 28.96
C GLY A 657 7.38 -20.79 30.04
N PRO A 658 8.71 -20.85 29.97
CA PRO A 658 9.46 -21.57 28.91
C PRO A 658 9.28 -23.09 28.99
N TRP A 659 9.66 -23.81 27.92
CA TRP A 659 9.68 -25.27 27.89
C TRP A 659 11.07 -25.74 27.48
N GLU A 660 11.58 -26.74 28.21
CA GLU A 660 12.82 -27.44 27.84
C GLU A 660 12.50 -28.76 27.17
N VAL A 661 13.20 -29.08 26.10
CA VAL A 661 13.10 -30.31 25.33
C VAL A 661 14.50 -30.87 25.18
N LEU A 662 14.69 -32.13 25.62
CA LEU A 662 15.91 -32.89 25.40
C LEU A 662 15.61 -33.95 24.32
N LEU A 663 16.23 -33.81 23.16
CA LEU A 663 16.05 -34.70 22.03
C LEU A 663 17.20 -35.70 21.99
N GLN A 664 16.86 -37.00 22.01
CA GLN A 664 17.83 -38.07 21.75
C GLN A 664 18.15 -38.18 20.25
N PRO A 665 19.27 -38.80 19.85
CA PRO A 665 19.55 -39.10 18.46
C PRO A 665 18.39 -39.87 17.79
N GLY A 666 17.89 -39.32 16.66
CA GLY A 666 16.76 -39.85 15.89
C GLY A 666 15.37 -39.53 16.45
N GLU A 667 15.28 -38.83 17.57
CA GLU A 667 13.99 -38.49 18.20
C GLU A 667 13.27 -37.32 17.51
N SER A 668 11.93 -37.39 17.52
CA SER A 668 11.06 -36.30 17.12
C SER A 668 10.04 -36.00 18.22
N VAL A 669 9.92 -34.73 18.59
CA VAL A 669 8.95 -34.25 19.60
C VAL A 669 8.06 -33.21 18.97
N SER A 670 6.73 -33.37 19.14
CA SER A 670 5.75 -32.39 18.66
C SER A 670 5.04 -31.71 19.82
N ARG A 671 4.78 -30.41 19.66
CA ARG A 671 4.03 -29.60 20.62
C ARG A 671 3.02 -28.70 19.91
N ARG A 672 1.84 -28.62 20.49
CA ARG A 672 0.73 -27.78 20.02
C ARG A 672 0.68 -26.46 20.79
N PHE A 673 0.52 -25.36 20.07
CA PHE A 673 0.38 -23.99 20.62
C PHE A 673 -0.94 -23.38 20.18
N GLU A 674 -1.80 -23.07 21.14
CA GLU A 674 -3.08 -22.40 20.89
C GLU A 674 -2.88 -20.92 20.61
N THR A 675 -3.56 -20.41 19.58
CA THR A 675 -3.48 -18.99 19.18
C THR A 675 -4.81 -18.25 19.24
N SER A 676 -5.89 -18.91 19.67
CA SER A 676 -7.24 -18.33 19.70
C SER A 676 -7.32 -17.05 20.56
N SER A 677 -6.63 -17.02 21.71
CA SER A 677 -6.64 -15.88 22.64
C SER A 677 -5.86 -14.65 22.10
N SER A 678 -4.97 -14.84 21.15
CA SER A 678 -4.17 -13.79 20.52
C SER A 678 -4.71 -13.34 19.15
N GLY A 679 -5.88 -13.86 18.72
CA GLY A 679 -6.40 -13.59 17.37
C GLY A 679 -5.61 -14.29 16.26
N GLY A 680 -5.02 -15.43 16.54
CA GLY A 680 -4.19 -16.18 15.60
C GLY A 680 -2.70 -15.88 15.64
N TRP A 681 -2.26 -14.84 16.38
CA TRP A 681 -0.86 -14.44 16.44
C TRP A 681 -0.02 -15.38 17.28
N TYR A 682 1.18 -15.71 16.78
CA TYR A 682 2.21 -16.49 17.46
C TYR A 682 3.59 -15.88 17.29
N ASP A 683 4.47 -16.10 18.27
CA ASP A 683 5.89 -15.76 18.22
C ASP A 683 6.65 -16.71 19.16
N LEU A 684 7.38 -17.63 18.59
CA LEU A 684 8.13 -18.66 19.29
C LEU A 684 9.61 -18.51 18.96
N THR A 685 10.44 -18.39 19.98
CA THR A 685 11.89 -18.44 19.86
C THR A 685 12.39 -19.75 20.47
N LEU A 686 13.17 -20.47 19.71
CA LEU A 686 13.82 -21.71 20.13
C LEU A 686 15.32 -21.46 20.19
N ASP A 687 15.89 -21.70 21.35
CA ASP A 687 17.33 -21.57 21.64
C ASP A 687 17.92 -22.96 21.90
N GLY A 688 18.99 -23.29 21.21
CA GLY A 688 19.74 -24.53 21.42
C GLY A 688 21.20 -24.25 21.74
N ASP A 689 21.96 -25.35 21.88
CA ASP A 689 23.40 -25.26 22.17
C ASP A 689 24.17 -24.48 21.10
N LYS A 690 25.29 -23.87 21.52
CA LYS A 690 26.26 -23.17 20.66
C LYS A 690 25.68 -22.09 19.74
N GLY A 691 24.60 -21.42 20.19
CA GLY A 691 24.00 -20.29 19.51
C GLY A 691 23.06 -20.65 18.36
N TRP A 692 22.58 -21.90 18.33
CA TRP A 692 21.50 -22.28 17.43
C TRP A 692 20.21 -21.60 17.83
N ILE A 693 19.55 -20.91 16.87
CA ILE A 693 18.30 -20.20 17.08
C ILE A 693 17.34 -20.48 15.92
N ARG A 694 16.07 -20.67 16.27
CA ARG A 694 14.94 -20.60 15.35
C ARG A 694 13.89 -19.67 15.94
N ARG A 695 13.42 -18.71 15.13
CA ARG A 695 12.26 -17.89 15.51
C ARG A 695 11.17 -18.05 14.48
N LEU A 696 9.94 -18.23 14.94
CA LEU A 696 8.76 -18.41 14.12
C LEU A 696 7.69 -17.45 14.62
N ALA A 697 7.31 -16.47 13.81
CA ALA A 697 6.23 -15.55 14.13
C ALA A 697 5.31 -15.34 12.93
N GLY A 698 4.07 -14.95 13.20
CA GLY A 698 3.06 -14.70 12.20
C GLY A 698 1.64 -14.77 12.78
N ARG A 699 0.66 -14.75 11.89
CA ARG A 699 -0.76 -14.96 12.21
C ARG A 699 -1.29 -16.16 11.43
N ILE A 700 -1.98 -17.07 12.10
CA ILE A 700 -2.73 -18.14 11.46
C ILE A 700 -3.98 -17.55 10.83
N GLU A 701 -4.11 -17.71 9.52
CA GLU A 701 -5.26 -17.24 8.75
C GLU A 701 -6.29 -18.36 8.61
N THR A 702 -7.48 -18.13 9.13
CA THR A 702 -8.57 -19.13 9.13
C THR A 702 -9.65 -18.85 8.08
N GLY A 703 -9.47 -17.79 7.27
CA GLY A 703 -10.52 -17.27 6.39
C GLY A 703 -11.54 -16.37 7.11
N GLU A 704 -11.43 -16.23 8.44
CA GLU A 704 -12.28 -15.35 9.25
C GLU A 704 -11.54 -14.06 9.62
N HIS A 705 -12.31 -13.00 9.84
CA HIS A 705 -11.78 -11.74 10.36
C HIS A 705 -11.21 -11.92 11.78
N SER A 706 -10.19 -11.13 12.10
CA SER A 706 -9.49 -11.19 13.38
C SER A 706 -9.06 -9.79 13.86
N ILE A 707 -7.90 -9.70 14.47
CA ILE A 707 -7.29 -8.45 14.96
C ILE A 707 -5.88 -8.27 14.39
N SER A 708 -5.41 -7.03 14.29
CA SER A 708 -4.00 -6.71 14.04
C SER A 708 -3.13 -7.18 15.20
N ASP A 709 -1.79 -7.24 15.01
CA ASP A 709 -0.88 -7.71 16.05
C ASP A 709 -1.05 -6.92 17.37
N PRO A 710 -1.53 -7.54 18.47
CA PRO A 710 -1.76 -6.85 19.73
C PRO A 710 -0.47 -6.41 20.44
N LEU A 711 0.69 -6.90 20.00
CA LEU A 711 2.00 -6.51 20.52
C LEU A 711 2.69 -5.44 19.69
N MET A 712 2.11 -5.03 18.59
CA MET A 712 2.64 -3.96 17.75
C MET A 712 2.48 -2.60 18.44
N GLY A 713 3.60 -1.88 18.60
CA GLY A 713 3.67 -0.62 19.33
C GLY A 713 4.18 -0.78 20.75
N ALA A 714 4.24 0.35 21.47
CA ALA A 714 4.79 0.47 22.82
C ALA A 714 3.76 0.97 23.86
#